data_b736733a8fa2f8d709084ece7604c946
#
_entry.id   b736733a8fa2f8d709084ece7604c946
#
_cell.length_a   1.000
_cell.length_b   1.000
_cell.length_c   1.000
_cell.angle_alpha   90.00
_cell.angle_beta   90.00
_cell.angle_gamma   90.00
#
_symmetry.space_group_name_H-M   'P 1'
#
loop_
_entity.id
_entity.type
_entity.pdbx_description
1 polymer ?
#
loop_
_entity_poly.entity_id
_entity_poly.type
_entity_poly.pdbx_seq_one_letter_code
_entity_poly.pdbx_strand_id
1 'polypeptide(L)'
;MSNHHQDKASFLERLIFNNRPAVILICLLVSIFLFYQASQIRPSTSFEKMIPLSHPFIQNMMEHRNDLANLGNTVRISVEAKDGDIFTKEYMETLRQINDEAFYIPGVDRSGLKSLWTPSVRWTEVTEEGFAGGEVIPQTYDGSAESMEELRSNVLKSGQVGRLVANNFKSSIVDVPLLESYPDPNDQGKLIKLDYQQFSHQLEEKIREKYQAQNPNVQIHIIGFAKKVGDLIDGLVMVVGFFAIALLITFVLLYWFSWCIRSTVGVLVTTLVAVGWQLGLMNLVGFGLDPYSMLVPFLIFAIGISHGVQKINGIALQSSGADNPLMAARRTFRQLFLPGMIAILADAVGFITLLIIDIGVIHELAIGASIGVAVIVFTNLILLPVAISYLGISKKAIERSKKDEVAEKPMWRLLSNVAHPNVAPFMVVLALVGGVSSFFYQKAYLQVGDLDQGAPELRPDSRYNQDNDFIIKNYSTSSDVLVVMVKTAPEGCSAFKTLSAMDELMWKMENTKGVQSAVSMVTVSRQMIKGMNEGNLKWETLSRNQDVLNNSIARADGLYNADCSVAPVLVFLEDHKAETLKRAVSSVQEFAKVNNQEDLDFRLAAGNAGIEAATNEVIASSELTILVLVYIWVAVMCMITFRSVPATICIVLPLILTSILGNALMAFLGIGMKVATLPVIALGVGIGVDYGIYIYSRLESFLRAGLP
;
A
#
# COMPACT_ATOMS: atom_id res chain seq x y z
N MET A 1 -50.01 23.52 -22.22
CA MET A 1 -50.52 23.80 -20.85
C MET A 1 -49.34 24.02 -19.93
N SER A 2 -49.17 25.24 -19.43
CA SER A 2 -48.01 25.70 -18.70
C SER A 2 -47.84 25.00 -17.36
N ASN A 3 -46.67 24.43 -17.13
CA ASN A 3 -46.23 23.83 -15.86
C ASN A 3 -46.14 24.87 -14.74
N HIS A 4 -47.21 25.14 -14.05
CA HIS A 4 -47.27 26.08 -12.90
C HIS A 4 -46.73 25.46 -11.57
N HIS A 5 -46.21 24.21 -11.55
CA HIS A 5 -45.74 23.59 -10.32
C HIS A 5 -44.21 23.62 -10.09
N GLN A 6 -43.42 24.18 -11.03
CA GLN A 6 -41.95 24.25 -10.91
C GLN A 6 -41.38 25.57 -10.38
N ASP A 7 -42.21 26.57 -10.05
CA ASP A 7 -41.74 27.92 -9.77
C ASP A 7 -41.50 28.29 -8.30
N LYS A 8 -41.70 27.41 -7.35
CA LYS A 8 -41.34 27.73 -5.95
C LYS A 8 -39.84 27.46 -5.70
N ALA A 9 -39.05 28.56 -5.73
CA ALA A 9 -37.65 28.52 -5.34
C ALA A 9 -37.47 27.91 -3.93
N SER A 10 -36.59 26.91 -3.77
CA SER A 10 -36.29 26.35 -2.46
C SER A 10 -35.63 27.40 -1.56
N PHE A 11 -35.72 27.21 -0.23
CA PHE A 11 -35.07 28.11 0.73
C PHE A 11 -33.55 28.22 0.43
N LEU A 12 -32.90 27.08 0.18
CA LEU A 12 -31.48 27.03 -0.11
C LEU A 12 -31.11 27.79 -1.40
N GLU A 13 -31.91 27.64 -2.47
CA GLU A 13 -31.69 28.38 -3.71
C GLU A 13 -31.75 29.88 -3.48
N ARG A 14 -32.76 30.37 -2.72
CA ARG A 14 -32.88 31.79 -2.39
C ARG A 14 -31.70 32.29 -1.57
N LEU A 15 -31.26 31.51 -0.56
CA LEU A 15 -30.13 31.87 0.28
C LEU A 15 -28.82 32.00 -0.55
N ILE A 16 -28.56 31.08 -1.46
CA ILE A 16 -27.35 31.06 -2.28
C ILE A 16 -27.39 32.13 -3.37
N PHE A 17 -28.42 32.10 -4.20
CA PHE A 17 -28.44 32.96 -5.41
C PHE A 17 -28.86 34.40 -5.17
N ASN A 18 -29.48 34.71 -4.04
CA ASN A 18 -29.72 36.10 -3.66
C ASN A 18 -28.48 36.76 -3.02
N ASN A 19 -27.58 35.93 -2.45
CA ASN A 19 -26.36 36.38 -1.77
C ASN A 19 -25.07 35.91 -2.49
N ARG A 20 -25.09 35.85 -3.83
CA ARG A 20 -23.96 35.39 -4.66
C ARG A 20 -22.59 35.98 -4.30
N PRO A 21 -22.47 37.34 -4.08
CA PRO A 21 -21.19 37.91 -3.69
C PRO A 21 -20.67 37.36 -2.35
N ALA A 22 -21.57 37.19 -1.38
CA ALA A 22 -21.22 36.63 -0.08
C ALA A 22 -20.75 35.18 -0.20
N VAL A 23 -21.39 34.34 -1.04
CA VAL A 23 -20.98 32.98 -1.30
C VAL A 23 -19.56 32.92 -1.89
N ILE A 24 -19.28 33.77 -2.90
CA ILE A 24 -17.95 33.85 -3.51
C ILE A 24 -16.92 34.32 -2.48
N LEU A 25 -17.21 35.33 -1.67
CA LEU A 25 -16.32 35.87 -0.66
C LEU A 25 -15.99 34.82 0.42
N ILE A 26 -17.02 34.14 0.92
CA ILE A 26 -16.82 33.04 1.91
C ILE A 26 -15.94 31.93 1.32
N CYS A 27 -16.26 31.48 0.12
CA CYS A 27 -15.45 30.46 -0.55
C CYS A 27 -14.01 30.92 -0.78
N LEU A 28 -13.79 32.19 -1.12
CA LEU A 28 -12.45 32.75 -1.30
C LEU A 28 -11.67 32.78 0.02
N LEU A 29 -12.28 33.25 1.12
CA LEU A 29 -11.64 33.29 2.43
C LEU A 29 -11.30 31.89 2.93
N VAL A 30 -12.24 30.94 2.81
CA VAL A 30 -12.00 29.52 3.13
C VAL A 30 -10.88 28.95 2.25
N SER A 31 -10.86 29.29 0.95
CA SER A 31 -9.78 28.84 0.06
C SER A 31 -8.42 29.37 0.48
N ILE A 32 -8.28 30.65 0.79
CA ILE A 32 -7.01 31.23 1.26
C ILE A 32 -6.52 30.48 2.51
N PHE A 33 -7.40 30.26 3.49
CA PHE A 33 -7.07 29.57 4.72
C PHE A 33 -6.67 28.11 4.46
N LEU A 34 -7.47 27.35 3.68
CA LEU A 34 -7.21 25.94 3.44
C LEU A 34 -6.03 25.71 2.48
N PHE A 35 -5.78 26.59 1.51
CA PHE A 35 -4.57 26.50 0.69
C PHE A 35 -3.29 26.79 1.52
N TYR A 36 -3.37 27.72 2.49
CA TYR A 36 -2.29 27.90 3.46
C TYR A 36 -2.03 26.62 4.28
N GLN A 37 -3.09 25.98 4.75
CA GLN A 37 -2.95 24.68 5.45
C GLN A 37 -2.40 23.58 4.52
N ALA A 38 -2.88 23.51 3.28
CA ALA A 38 -2.43 22.55 2.29
C ALA A 38 -0.92 22.71 1.98
N SER A 39 -0.40 23.94 1.99
CA SER A 39 1.05 24.18 1.78
C SER A 39 1.94 23.68 2.92
N GLN A 40 1.36 23.35 4.06
CA GLN A 40 2.09 22.81 5.22
C GLN A 40 2.02 21.30 5.32
N ILE A 41 1.26 20.63 4.45
CA ILE A 41 1.15 19.17 4.46
C ILE A 41 2.52 18.56 4.15
N ARG A 42 2.90 17.55 4.93
CA ARG A 42 4.19 16.86 4.78
C ARG A 42 3.97 15.40 4.45
N PRO A 43 4.90 14.76 3.76
CA PRO A 43 4.94 13.30 3.70
C PRO A 43 4.96 12.74 5.13
N SER A 44 4.09 11.81 5.43
CA SER A 44 3.99 11.19 6.75
C SER A 44 3.87 9.70 6.59
N THR A 45 4.98 9.02 6.71
CA THR A 45 5.03 7.56 6.72
C THR A 45 5.57 7.08 8.05
N SER A 46 4.90 6.11 8.64
CA SER A 46 5.44 5.35 9.76
C SER A 46 5.14 3.88 9.55
N PHE A 47 6.06 3.04 9.91
CA PHE A 47 5.88 1.58 9.85
C PHE A 47 4.61 1.14 10.58
N GLU A 48 4.37 1.68 11.78
CA GLU A 48 3.22 1.33 12.60
C GLU A 48 1.86 1.63 11.95
N LYS A 49 1.77 2.67 11.10
CA LYS A 49 0.53 3.00 10.38
C LYS A 49 0.23 2.04 9.23
N MET A 50 1.23 1.35 8.71
CA MET A 50 1.10 0.48 7.54
C MET A 50 0.74 -0.96 7.92
N ILE A 51 0.75 -1.29 9.21
CA ILE A 51 0.51 -2.64 9.73
C ILE A 51 -0.82 -2.75 10.48
N PRO A 52 -1.49 -3.93 10.45
CA PRO A 52 -2.74 -4.17 11.18
C PRO A 52 -2.43 -4.44 12.67
N LEU A 53 -2.43 -3.39 13.50
CA LEU A 53 -2.01 -3.46 14.90
C LEU A 53 -2.84 -4.43 15.77
N SER A 54 -4.10 -4.66 15.44
CA SER A 54 -4.99 -5.57 16.18
C SER A 54 -4.79 -7.04 15.78
N HIS A 55 -4.06 -7.31 14.67
CA HIS A 55 -3.88 -8.69 14.20
C HIS A 55 -2.98 -9.49 15.14
N PRO A 56 -3.32 -10.77 15.47
CA PRO A 56 -2.54 -11.58 16.42
C PRO A 56 -1.04 -11.67 16.12
N PHE A 57 -0.65 -11.76 14.84
CA PHE A 57 0.78 -11.80 14.46
C PHE A 57 1.51 -10.53 14.88
N ILE A 58 0.85 -9.38 14.66
CA ILE A 58 1.43 -8.07 15.01
C ILE A 58 1.43 -7.89 16.53
N GLN A 59 0.37 -8.31 17.23
CA GLN A 59 0.33 -8.25 18.69
C GLN A 59 1.44 -9.10 19.32
N ASN A 60 1.65 -10.32 18.83
CA ASN A 60 2.74 -11.18 19.27
C ASN A 60 4.12 -10.49 19.07
N MET A 61 4.32 -9.83 17.93
CA MET A 61 5.55 -9.06 17.68
C MET A 61 5.70 -7.89 18.64
N MET A 62 4.64 -7.12 18.86
CA MET A 62 4.70 -5.93 19.71
C MET A 62 4.92 -6.28 21.18
N GLU A 63 4.32 -7.38 21.68
CA GLU A 63 4.51 -7.90 23.04
C GLU A 63 5.98 -8.26 23.29
N HIS A 64 6.67 -8.80 22.29
CA HIS A 64 8.06 -9.27 22.37
C HIS A 64 9.04 -8.42 21.54
N ARG A 65 8.69 -7.15 21.29
CA ARG A 65 9.51 -6.27 20.45
C ARG A 65 10.96 -6.13 20.98
N ASN A 66 11.13 -6.07 22.29
CA ASN A 66 12.45 -5.93 22.90
C ASN A 66 13.26 -7.23 22.81
N ASP A 67 12.58 -8.38 22.87
CA ASP A 67 13.18 -9.71 22.75
C ASP A 67 13.59 -10.04 21.32
N LEU A 68 12.92 -9.40 20.34
CA LEU A 68 13.10 -9.60 18.90
C LEU A 68 13.74 -8.38 18.22
N ALA A 69 14.49 -7.57 18.95
CA ALA A 69 14.98 -6.25 18.52
C ALA A 69 15.70 -6.24 17.15
N ASN A 70 16.33 -7.34 16.76
CA ASN A 70 17.06 -7.44 15.49
C ASN A 70 16.20 -7.89 14.29
N LEU A 71 14.88 -8.07 14.47
CA LEU A 71 13.94 -8.52 13.44
C LEU A 71 13.03 -7.39 12.93
N GLY A 72 13.38 -6.14 13.27
CA GLY A 72 12.65 -4.94 12.86
C GLY A 72 13.03 -4.45 11.46
N ASN A 73 12.91 -3.15 11.25
CA ASN A 73 13.23 -2.46 10.01
C ASN A 73 14.75 -2.52 9.74
N THR A 74 15.16 -3.37 8.81
CA THR A 74 16.58 -3.53 8.41
C THR A 74 16.73 -3.22 6.94
N VAL A 75 17.77 -2.46 6.61
CA VAL A 75 18.22 -2.24 5.23
C VAL A 75 19.42 -3.16 4.97
N ARG A 76 19.44 -3.79 3.80
CA ARG A 76 20.51 -4.66 3.35
C ARG A 76 21.24 -4.01 2.17
N ILE A 77 22.52 -3.78 2.33
CA ILE A 77 23.40 -3.19 1.32
C ILE A 77 24.31 -4.30 0.79
N SER A 78 24.03 -4.83 -0.39
CA SER A 78 24.88 -5.81 -1.05
C SER A 78 25.87 -5.12 -1.96
N VAL A 79 27.13 -5.39 -1.76
CA VAL A 79 28.24 -4.91 -2.60
C VAL A 79 28.65 -6.05 -3.52
N GLU A 80 28.44 -5.92 -4.83
CA GLU A 80 28.79 -6.90 -5.85
C GLU A 80 30.11 -6.55 -6.52
N ALA A 81 31.00 -7.51 -6.67
CA ALA A 81 32.15 -7.45 -7.55
C ALA A 81 31.72 -7.82 -8.97
N LYS A 82 31.78 -6.87 -9.91
CA LYS A 82 31.40 -7.12 -11.33
C LYS A 82 32.34 -8.14 -11.97
N ASP A 83 33.62 -8.02 -11.68
CA ASP A 83 34.65 -8.93 -12.18
C ASP A 83 35.34 -9.65 -11.01
N GLY A 84 35.45 -10.98 -11.11
CA GLY A 84 36.10 -11.81 -10.10
C GLY A 84 35.19 -12.17 -8.90
N ASP A 85 35.79 -12.16 -7.72
CA ASP A 85 35.12 -12.47 -6.45
C ASP A 85 35.42 -11.39 -5.39
N ILE A 86 34.86 -11.57 -4.16
CA ILE A 86 35.02 -10.62 -3.06
C ILE A 86 36.43 -10.63 -2.43
N PHE A 87 37.28 -11.60 -2.76
CA PHE A 87 38.58 -11.80 -2.13
C PHE A 87 39.68 -11.01 -2.84
N THR A 88 39.46 -9.70 -2.94
CA THR A 88 40.45 -8.74 -3.44
C THR A 88 40.64 -7.59 -2.46
N LYS A 89 41.86 -7.07 -2.35
CA LYS A 89 42.17 -5.97 -1.43
C LYS A 89 41.30 -4.74 -1.70
N GLU A 90 41.08 -4.42 -2.95
CA GLU A 90 40.28 -3.28 -3.37
C GLU A 90 38.80 -3.44 -2.98
N TYR A 91 38.24 -4.62 -3.18
CA TYR A 91 36.88 -4.92 -2.77
C TYR A 91 36.71 -4.83 -1.25
N MET A 92 37.60 -5.49 -0.50
CA MET A 92 37.52 -5.52 0.96
C MET A 92 37.68 -4.14 1.59
N GLU A 93 38.54 -3.28 1.02
CA GLU A 93 38.67 -1.90 1.47
C GLU A 93 37.40 -1.08 1.15
N THR A 94 36.82 -1.28 -0.04
CA THR A 94 35.54 -0.65 -0.39
C THR A 94 34.42 -1.09 0.56
N LEU A 95 34.34 -2.38 0.86
CA LEU A 95 33.35 -2.92 1.82
C LEU A 95 33.54 -2.32 3.22
N ARG A 96 34.80 -2.15 3.68
CA ARG A 96 35.12 -1.52 4.96
C ARG A 96 34.59 -0.09 5.02
N GLN A 97 34.92 0.68 3.99
CA GLN A 97 34.48 2.08 3.92
C GLN A 97 32.96 2.21 3.87
N ILE A 98 32.27 1.30 3.15
CA ILE A 98 30.80 1.27 3.13
C ILE A 98 30.24 0.91 4.52
N ASN A 99 30.83 -0.06 5.20
CA ASN A 99 30.44 -0.42 6.58
C ASN A 99 30.58 0.76 7.53
N ASP A 100 31.71 1.46 7.48
CA ASP A 100 32.01 2.60 8.32
C ASP A 100 31.08 3.79 8.00
N GLU A 101 30.85 4.09 6.72
CA GLU A 101 29.91 5.14 6.32
C GLU A 101 28.48 4.84 6.77
N ALA A 102 28.01 3.60 6.60
CA ALA A 102 26.67 3.17 7.02
C ALA A 102 26.48 3.31 8.53
N PHE A 103 27.52 3.03 9.34
CA PHE A 103 27.51 3.16 10.79
C PHE A 103 27.24 4.61 11.26
N TYR A 104 27.65 5.61 10.47
CA TYR A 104 27.48 7.03 10.82
C TYR A 104 26.17 7.65 10.27
N ILE A 105 25.39 6.93 9.46
CA ILE A 105 24.11 7.45 8.98
C ILE A 105 23.14 7.58 10.17
N PRO A 106 22.48 8.76 10.35
CA PRO A 106 21.51 8.96 11.42
C PRO A 106 20.34 7.97 11.32
N GLY A 107 19.91 7.42 12.46
CA GLY A 107 18.84 6.42 12.52
C GLY A 107 19.31 4.98 12.41
N VAL A 108 20.59 4.72 12.16
CA VAL A 108 21.13 3.37 12.19
C VAL A 108 21.31 2.88 13.63
N ASP A 109 20.81 1.68 13.91
CA ASP A 109 21.14 0.95 15.14
C ASP A 109 22.55 0.35 14.99
N ARG A 110 23.50 1.10 15.53
CA ARG A 110 24.92 0.76 15.45
C ARG A 110 25.27 -0.56 16.12
N SER A 111 24.53 -0.94 17.14
CA SER A 111 24.79 -2.19 17.90
C SER A 111 24.42 -3.44 17.10
N GLY A 112 23.46 -3.31 16.20
CA GLY A 112 22.96 -4.40 15.37
C GLY A 112 23.57 -4.49 13.98
N LEU A 113 24.41 -3.51 13.55
CA LEU A 113 25.05 -3.51 12.24
C LEU A 113 25.96 -4.75 12.08
N LYS A 114 25.80 -5.46 10.95
CA LYS A 114 26.55 -6.69 10.68
C LYS A 114 27.11 -6.70 9.25
N SER A 115 28.40 -6.95 9.15
CA SER A 115 29.11 -7.20 7.90
C SER A 115 30.32 -8.11 8.17
N LEU A 116 31.06 -8.47 7.17
CA LEU A 116 32.32 -9.21 7.37
C LEU A 116 33.32 -8.44 8.25
N TRP A 117 33.27 -7.08 8.25
CA TRP A 117 34.13 -6.22 9.06
C TRP A 117 33.66 -6.05 10.52
N THR A 118 32.49 -6.57 10.86
CA THR A 118 31.97 -6.45 12.22
C THR A 118 32.58 -7.53 13.14
N PRO A 119 33.20 -7.17 14.27
CA PRO A 119 33.88 -8.13 15.15
C PRO A 119 32.97 -9.23 15.74
N SER A 120 31.67 -9.00 15.78
CA SER A 120 30.68 -10.01 16.19
C SER A 120 30.47 -11.11 15.16
N VAL A 121 30.89 -10.90 13.90
CA VAL A 121 30.87 -11.92 12.84
C VAL A 121 32.14 -12.74 12.93
N ARG A 122 31.98 -13.96 13.41
CA ARG A 122 33.11 -14.84 13.79
C ARG A 122 33.04 -16.16 13.06
N TRP A 123 34.19 -16.76 12.85
CA TRP A 123 34.32 -18.16 12.45
C TRP A 123 34.62 -19.05 13.65
N THR A 124 34.24 -20.30 13.59
CA THR A 124 34.56 -21.30 14.60
C THR A 124 34.89 -22.62 13.90
N GLU A 125 35.97 -23.23 14.31
CA GLU A 125 36.43 -24.53 13.82
C GLU A 125 36.74 -25.43 15.00
N VAL A 126 36.59 -26.71 14.80
CA VAL A 126 36.97 -27.73 15.75
C VAL A 126 38.35 -28.21 15.40
N THR A 127 39.24 -28.21 16.38
CA THR A 127 40.59 -28.72 16.30
C THR A 127 40.75 -29.85 17.30
N GLU A 128 41.85 -30.62 17.20
CA GLU A 128 42.18 -31.67 18.17
C GLU A 128 42.33 -31.14 19.61
N GLU A 129 42.66 -29.86 19.76
CA GLU A 129 42.83 -29.19 21.05
C GLU A 129 41.54 -28.52 21.57
N GLY A 130 40.41 -28.58 20.83
CA GLY A 130 39.14 -27.98 21.18
C GLY A 130 38.60 -27.01 20.09
N PHE A 131 37.99 -25.90 20.50
CA PHE A 131 37.48 -24.90 19.57
C PHE A 131 38.52 -23.83 19.24
N ALA A 132 38.85 -23.68 17.98
CA ALA A 132 39.49 -22.48 17.44
C ALA A 132 38.44 -21.54 16.87
N GLY A 133 38.64 -20.25 16.99
CA GLY A 133 37.70 -19.25 16.44
C GLY A 133 38.26 -17.85 16.54
N GLY A 134 37.75 -16.99 15.69
CA GLY A 134 38.18 -15.60 15.60
C GLY A 134 37.24 -14.74 14.82
N GLU A 135 37.56 -13.48 14.63
CA GLU A 135 36.90 -12.59 13.70
C GLU A 135 37.09 -13.15 12.28
N VAL A 136 36.07 -12.97 11.40
CA VAL A 136 36.20 -13.45 10.01
C VAL A 136 37.34 -12.73 9.30
N ILE A 137 37.48 -11.42 9.52
CA ILE A 137 38.64 -10.66 9.08
C ILE A 137 39.63 -10.60 10.22
N PRO A 138 40.79 -11.29 10.11
CA PRO A 138 41.74 -11.34 11.21
C PRO A 138 42.39 -9.98 11.46
N GLN A 139 42.82 -9.73 12.69
CA GLN A 139 43.48 -8.47 13.05
C GLN A 139 44.81 -8.28 12.32
N THR A 140 45.40 -9.37 11.81
CA THR A 140 46.60 -9.41 10.97
C THR A 140 46.37 -9.10 9.50
N TYR A 141 45.11 -8.86 9.12
CA TYR A 141 44.73 -8.61 7.74
C TYR A 141 45.42 -7.35 7.17
N ASP A 142 46.24 -7.54 6.14
CA ASP A 142 46.99 -6.50 5.46
C ASP A 142 46.68 -6.40 3.95
N GLY A 143 45.81 -7.28 3.46
CA GLY A 143 45.47 -7.38 2.04
C GLY A 143 46.51 -8.07 1.17
N SER A 144 47.47 -8.81 1.78
CA SER A 144 48.39 -9.72 1.07
C SER A 144 47.63 -10.97 0.57
N ALA A 145 48.27 -11.69 -0.37
CA ALA A 145 47.70 -12.93 -0.88
C ALA A 145 47.48 -13.98 0.22
N GLU A 146 48.40 -14.03 1.21
CA GLU A 146 48.30 -14.92 2.36
C GLU A 146 47.11 -14.56 3.26
N SER A 147 46.93 -13.27 3.60
CA SER A 147 45.80 -12.81 4.41
C SER A 147 44.46 -12.94 3.69
N MET A 148 44.45 -12.92 2.36
CA MET A 148 43.24 -13.19 1.57
C MET A 148 42.85 -14.66 1.57
N GLU A 149 43.79 -15.57 1.53
CA GLU A 149 43.51 -17.01 1.62
C GLU A 149 43.01 -17.40 3.02
N GLU A 150 43.62 -16.78 4.06
CA GLU A 150 43.11 -16.91 5.43
C GLU A 150 41.68 -16.38 5.54
N LEU A 151 41.39 -15.18 5.00
CA LEU A 151 40.03 -14.63 4.96
C LEU A 151 39.04 -15.56 4.25
N ARG A 152 39.42 -16.12 3.10
CA ARG A 152 38.58 -17.08 2.35
C ARG A 152 38.26 -18.31 3.21
N SER A 153 39.27 -18.87 3.88
CA SER A 153 39.11 -19.98 4.81
C SER A 153 38.16 -19.62 5.96
N ASN A 154 38.34 -18.44 6.57
CA ASN A 154 37.49 -17.95 7.67
C ASN A 154 36.06 -17.75 7.24
N VAL A 155 35.79 -17.20 6.05
CA VAL A 155 34.42 -17.04 5.47
C VAL A 155 33.75 -18.41 5.34
N LEU A 156 34.45 -19.42 4.80
CA LEU A 156 33.91 -20.77 4.65
C LEU A 156 33.57 -21.43 6.01
N LYS A 157 34.42 -21.19 7.05
CA LYS A 157 34.20 -21.70 8.41
C LYS A 157 33.16 -20.94 9.21
N SER A 158 32.84 -19.69 8.81
CA SER A 158 31.97 -18.80 9.57
C SER A 158 30.46 -19.11 9.44
N GLY A 159 30.05 -19.93 8.45
CA GLY A 159 28.64 -20.15 8.13
C GLY A 159 27.92 -18.93 7.57
N GLN A 160 28.65 -17.91 7.08
CA GLN A 160 28.08 -16.69 6.52
C GLN A 160 27.79 -16.76 5.01
N VAL A 161 28.19 -17.86 4.35
CA VAL A 161 27.87 -18.09 2.94
C VAL A 161 26.35 -18.31 2.80
N GLY A 162 25.74 -17.62 1.87
CA GLY A 162 24.28 -17.56 1.69
C GLY A 162 23.59 -16.51 2.59
N ARG A 163 24.31 -15.90 3.55
CA ARG A 163 23.77 -14.88 4.48
C ARG A 163 24.43 -13.51 4.25
N LEU A 164 25.65 -13.32 4.75
CA LEU A 164 26.44 -12.11 4.53
C LEU A 164 27.32 -12.20 3.27
N VAL A 165 27.62 -13.38 2.79
CA VAL A 165 28.36 -13.63 1.55
C VAL A 165 27.45 -14.38 0.59
N ALA A 166 27.40 -13.94 -0.66
CA ALA A 166 26.60 -14.60 -1.69
C ALA A 166 27.11 -16.03 -1.96
N ASN A 167 26.21 -16.92 -2.37
CA ASN A 167 26.53 -18.31 -2.69
C ASN A 167 27.60 -18.46 -3.79
N ASN A 168 27.72 -17.46 -4.66
CA ASN A 168 28.72 -17.42 -5.74
C ASN A 168 30.00 -16.65 -5.39
N PHE A 169 30.15 -16.17 -4.16
CA PHE A 169 31.27 -15.36 -3.67
C PHE A 169 31.52 -14.06 -4.42
N LYS A 170 30.53 -13.55 -5.17
CA LYS A 170 30.66 -12.31 -5.92
C LYS A 170 30.19 -11.07 -5.17
N SER A 171 29.50 -11.24 -4.05
CA SER A 171 29.01 -10.11 -3.27
C SER A 171 28.98 -10.41 -1.79
N SER A 172 28.98 -9.36 -0.97
CA SER A 172 28.73 -9.45 0.45
C SER A 172 27.77 -8.35 0.92
N ILE A 173 27.05 -8.61 2.00
CA ILE A 173 26.02 -7.73 2.55
C ILE A 173 26.55 -7.01 3.79
N VAL A 174 26.14 -5.74 3.93
CA VAL A 174 26.09 -4.98 5.17
C VAL A 174 24.63 -4.90 5.60
N ASP A 175 24.28 -5.59 6.69
CA ASP A 175 22.96 -5.53 7.31
C ASP A 175 22.92 -4.30 8.24
N VAL A 176 21.99 -3.39 7.97
CA VAL A 176 21.86 -2.08 8.64
C VAL A 176 20.48 -2.01 9.31
N PRO A 177 20.33 -2.44 10.57
CA PRO A 177 19.09 -2.29 11.31
C PRO A 177 18.87 -0.81 11.67
N LEU A 178 17.60 -0.41 11.76
CA LEU A 178 17.19 0.98 11.92
C LEU A 178 16.39 1.18 13.21
N LEU A 179 16.59 2.36 13.80
CA LEU A 179 15.79 2.89 14.90
C LEU A 179 14.64 3.74 14.31
N GLU A 180 13.40 3.43 14.65
CA GLU A 180 12.23 4.23 14.24
C GLU A 180 12.24 5.66 14.82
N SER A 181 12.97 5.84 15.94
CA SER A 181 13.20 7.13 16.55
C SER A 181 14.58 7.15 17.18
N TYR A 182 15.30 8.24 17.04
CA TYR A 182 16.66 8.41 17.56
C TYR A 182 16.82 9.81 18.18
N PRO A 183 17.82 10.02 19.08
CA PRO A 183 18.06 11.33 19.69
C PRO A 183 18.37 12.41 18.65
N ASP A 184 17.78 13.59 18.82
CA ASP A 184 18.09 14.76 17.99
C ASP A 184 19.56 15.16 18.19
N PRO A 185 20.36 15.24 17.11
CA PRO A 185 21.75 15.68 17.22
C PRO A 185 21.93 17.07 17.85
N ASN A 186 20.90 17.93 17.73
CA ASN A 186 20.92 19.30 18.24
C ASN A 186 20.28 19.45 19.62
N ASP A 187 19.47 18.47 20.06
CA ASP A 187 18.77 18.48 21.36
C ASP A 187 18.66 17.05 21.89
N GLN A 188 19.64 16.61 22.67
CA GLN A 188 19.74 15.24 23.19
C GLN A 188 18.55 14.78 24.07
N GLY A 189 17.69 15.69 24.51
CA GLY A 189 16.47 15.38 25.26
C GLY A 189 15.27 15.04 24.37
N LYS A 190 15.37 15.23 23.07
CA LYS A 190 14.28 15.04 22.11
C LYS A 190 14.54 13.86 21.19
N LEU A 191 13.53 13.01 21.02
CA LEU A 191 13.54 11.95 19.98
C LEU A 191 12.91 12.48 18.70
N ILE A 192 13.58 12.26 17.58
CA ILE A 192 13.05 12.49 16.24
C ILE A 192 12.77 11.17 15.55
N LYS A 193 11.66 11.12 14.81
CA LYS A 193 11.30 9.96 14.00
C LYS A 193 12.20 9.87 12.78
N LEU A 194 12.50 8.64 12.36
CA LEU A 194 13.27 8.38 11.15
C LEU A 194 12.49 8.89 9.91
N ASP A 195 13.13 9.76 9.16
CA ASP A 195 12.65 10.22 7.84
C ASP A 195 13.18 9.28 6.76
N TYR A 196 12.30 8.42 6.25
CA TYR A 196 12.66 7.41 5.27
C TYR A 196 13.10 7.99 3.92
N GLN A 197 12.58 9.14 3.51
CA GLN A 197 13.01 9.80 2.29
C GLN A 197 14.45 10.30 2.43
N GLN A 198 14.72 11.05 3.49
CA GLN A 198 16.06 11.55 3.78
C GLN A 198 17.07 10.41 3.95
N PHE A 199 16.66 9.34 4.63
CA PHE A 199 17.50 8.16 4.83
C PHE A 199 17.79 7.45 3.49
N SER A 200 16.79 7.24 2.64
CA SER A 200 16.96 6.67 1.30
C SER A 200 17.94 7.51 0.44
N HIS A 201 17.79 8.84 0.46
CA HIS A 201 18.70 9.75 -0.25
C HIS A 201 20.13 9.64 0.26
N GLN A 202 20.32 9.53 1.59
CA GLN A 202 21.67 9.34 2.14
C GLN A 202 22.30 8.02 1.71
N LEU A 203 21.51 6.94 1.61
CA LEU A 203 22.00 5.67 1.08
C LEU A 203 22.40 5.78 -0.39
N GLU A 204 21.63 6.47 -1.23
CA GLU A 204 21.99 6.67 -2.62
C GLU A 204 23.25 7.52 -2.76
N GLU A 205 23.29 8.72 -2.15
CA GLU A 205 24.37 9.69 -2.30
C GLU A 205 25.67 9.22 -1.62
N LYS A 206 25.60 8.84 -0.33
CA LYS A 206 26.80 8.52 0.46
C LYS A 206 27.31 7.10 0.26
N ILE A 207 26.45 6.16 -0.15
CA ILE A 207 26.85 4.76 -0.33
C ILE A 207 26.90 4.42 -1.82
N ARG A 208 25.78 4.40 -2.52
CA ARG A 208 25.75 3.88 -3.89
C ARG A 208 26.56 4.73 -4.86
N GLU A 209 26.19 5.99 -5.02
CA GLU A 209 26.84 6.87 -6.02
C GLU A 209 28.32 7.09 -5.70
N LYS A 210 28.63 7.38 -4.44
CA LYS A 210 30.00 7.62 -3.99
C LYS A 210 30.92 6.44 -4.28
N TYR A 211 30.55 5.24 -3.82
CA TYR A 211 31.47 4.09 -3.92
C TYR A 211 31.49 3.45 -5.30
N GLN A 212 30.39 3.49 -6.06
CA GLN A 212 30.41 3.07 -7.47
C GLN A 212 31.24 4.01 -8.35
N ALA A 213 31.31 5.31 -8.01
CA ALA A 213 32.18 6.25 -8.69
C ALA A 213 33.66 6.06 -8.31
N GLN A 214 33.95 5.73 -7.05
CA GLN A 214 35.32 5.48 -6.57
C GLN A 214 35.90 4.15 -7.07
N ASN A 215 35.06 3.11 -7.10
CA ASN A 215 35.44 1.77 -7.58
C ASN A 215 34.46 1.31 -8.67
N PRO A 216 34.75 1.48 -9.95
CA PRO A 216 33.87 1.07 -11.06
C PRO A 216 33.62 -0.44 -11.13
N ASN A 217 34.48 -1.25 -10.47
CA ASN A 217 34.32 -2.70 -10.43
C ASN A 217 33.27 -3.16 -9.40
N VAL A 218 32.73 -2.28 -8.58
CA VAL A 218 31.64 -2.65 -7.67
C VAL A 218 30.29 -2.16 -8.19
N GLN A 219 29.25 -2.94 -7.87
CA GLN A 219 27.84 -2.56 -8.01
C GLN A 219 27.15 -2.72 -6.66
N ILE A 220 26.33 -1.73 -6.30
CA ILE A 220 25.69 -1.71 -4.99
C ILE A 220 24.20 -1.89 -5.16
N HIS A 221 23.65 -2.86 -4.41
CA HIS A 221 22.23 -3.20 -4.36
C HIS A 221 21.70 -2.91 -2.97
N ILE A 222 20.62 -2.14 -2.87
CA ILE A 222 20.08 -1.70 -1.59
C ILE A 222 18.59 -2.04 -1.51
N ILE A 223 18.22 -2.84 -0.51
CA ILE A 223 16.83 -3.21 -0.24
C ILE A 223 16.49 -3.00 1.24
N GLY A 224 15.21 -3.02 1.55
CA GLY A 224 14.67 -2.89 2.89
C GLY A 224 13.47 -1.94 2.93
N PHE A 225 12.69 -2.01 4.00
CA PHE A 225 11.45 -1.24 4.14
C PHE A 225 11.68 0.27 4.01
N ALA A 226 12.67 0.82 4.73
CA ALA A 226 12.97 2.25 4.70
C ALA A 226 13.39 2.74 3.30
N LYS A 227 14.14 1.91 2.55
CA LYS A 227 14.53 2.20 1.16
C LYS A 227 13.32 2.16 0.24
N LYS A 228 12.49 1.11 0.34
CA LYS A 228 11.23 0.98 -0.43
C LYS A 228 10.33 2.20 -0.25
N VAL A 229 10.09 2.60 1.00
CA VAL A 229 9.22 3.73 1.32
C VAL A 229 9.82 5.05 0.84
N GLY A 230 11.14 5.25 1.00
CA GLY A 230 11.84 6.43 0.47
C GLY A 230 11.67 6.57 -1.03
N ASP A 231 11.88 5.51 -1.80
CA ASP A 231 11.72 5.49 -3.25
C ASP A 231 10.26 5.74 -3.69
N LEU A 232 9.28 5.26 -2.90
CA LEU A 232 7.87 5.57 -3.14
C LEU A 232 7.57 7.05 -2.91
N ILE A 233 8.15 7.68 -1.89
CA ILE A 233 7.99 9.12 -1.64
C ILE A 233 8.64 9.94 -2.76
N ASP A 234 9.80 9.54 -3.26
CA ASP A 234 10.42 10.20 -4.41
C ASP A 234 9.58 10.11 -5.68
N GLY A 235 8.81 9.04 -5.82
CA GLY A 235 7.80 8.92 -6.86
C GLY A 235 6.70 9.99 -6.81
N LEU A 236 6.47 10.64 -5.65
CA LEU A 236 5.45 11.71 -5.50
C LEU A 236 5.68 12.88 -6.46
N VAL A 237 6.93 13.28 -6.69
CA VAL A 237 7.25 14.39 -7.61
C VAL A 237 6.79 14.04 -9.03
N MET A 238 7.00 12.81 -9.45
CA MET A 238 6.52 12.29 -10.74
C MET A 238 4.98 12.30 -10.81
N VAL A 239 4.32 11.90 -9.72
CA VAL A 239 2.85 11.89 -9.60
C VAL A 239 2.27 13.29 -9.76
N VAL A 240 2.88 14.33 -9.17
CA VAL A 240 2.47 15.73 -9.38
C VAL A 240 2.62 16.14 -10.85
N GLY A 241 3.71 15.72 -11.50
CA GLY A 241 3.89 15.92 -12.95
C GLY A 241 2.78 15.27 -13.78
N PHE A 242 2.42 14.04 -13.50
CA PHE A 242 1.30 13.35 -14.16
C PHE A 242 -0.04 14.02 -13.87
N PHE A 243 -0.24 14.59 -12.67
CA PHE A 243 -1.44 15.36 -12.36
C PHE A 243 -1.55 16.59 -13.26
N ALA A 244 -0.45 17.30 -13.51
CA ALA A 244 -0.45 18.45 -14.42
C ALA A 244 -0.79 18.03 -15.87
N ILE A 245 -0.28 16.88 -16.33
CA ILE A 245 -0.63 16.31 -17.66
C ILE A 245 -2.14 15.93 -17.71
N ALA A 246 -2.64 15.25 -16.67
CA ALA A 246 -4.07 14.91 -16.57
C ALA A 246 -4.95 16.15 -16.59
N LEU A 247 -4.54 17.23 -15.93
CA LEU A 247 -5.20 18.54 -15.93
C LEU A 247 -5.27 19.14 -17.34
N LEU A 248 -4.17 19.08 -18.08
CA LEU A 248 -4.10 19.56 -19.48
C LEU A 248 -5.02 18.74 -20.40
N ILE A 249 -4.96 17.40 -20.31
CA ILE A 249 -5.85 16.52 -21.09
C ILE A 249 -7.30 16.81 -20.76
N THR A 250 -7.63 16.93 -19.49
CA THR A 250 -8.98 17.23 -19.02
C THR A 250 -9.45 18.61 -19.53
N PHE A 251 -8.58 19.62 -19.52
CA PHE A 251 -8.88 20.93 -20.10
C PHE A 251 -9.26 20.81 -21.58
N VAL A 252 -8.47 20.09 -22.37
CA VAL A 252 -8.73 19.90 -23.82
C VAL A 252 -10.05 19.15 -24.03
N LEU A 253 -10.29 18.07 -23.31
CA LEU A 253 -11.52 17.27 -23.44
C LEU A 253 -12.75 18.06 -22.99
N LEU A 254 -12.68 18.80 -21.89
CA LEU A 254 -13.77 19.66 -21.42
C LEU A 254 -14.08 20.79 -22.41
N TYR A 255 -13.05 21.40 -22.97
CA TYR A 255 -13.23 22.42 -23.99
C TYR A 255 -13.88 21.85 -25.25
N TRP A 256 -13.39 20.70 -25.72
CA TRP A 256 -13.99 20.01 -26.87
C TRP A 256 -15.44 19.57 -26.62
N PHE A 257 -15.78 19.19 -25.39
CA PHE A 257 -17.13 18.84 -24.97
C PHE A 257 -18.03 20.09 -24.89
N SER A 258 -17.60 21.12 -24.13
CA SER A 258 -18.43 22.28 -23.79
C SER A 258 -18.46 23.40 -24.85
N TRP A 259 -17.41 23.50 -25.70
CA TRP A 259 -17.18 24.63 -26.63
C TRP A 259 -17.28 26.00 -25.96
N CYS A 260 -16.95 26.06 -24.68
CA CYS A 260 -17.03 27.26 -23.87
C CYS A 260 -15.85 27.33 -22.88
N ILE A 261 -14.87 28.19 -23.16
CA ILE A 261 -13.71 28.37 -22.31
C ILE A 261 -14.08 28.75 -20.87
N ARG A 262 -15.13 29.59 -20.68
CA ARG A 262 -15.59 30.03 -19.36
C ARG A 262 -16.10 28.85 -18.53
N SER A 263 -16.87 27.96 -19.13
CA SER A 263 -17.38 26.75 -18.49
C SER A 263 -16.23 25.78 -18.16
N THR A 264 -15.31 25.57 -19.09
CA THR A 264 -14.13 24.73 -18.92
C THR A 264 -13.28 25.21 -17.75
N VAL A 265 -12.88 26.46 -17.75
CA VAL A 265 -12.09 27.07 -16.67
C VAL A 265 -12.86 27.05 -15.35
N GLY A 266 -14.18 27.35 -15.38
CA GLY A 266 -15.05 27.33 -14.20
C GLY A 266 -15.03 25.96 -13.50
N VAL A 267 -15.22 24.87 -14.27
CA VAL A 267 -15.17 23.48 -13.72
C VAL A 267 -13.80 23.16 -13.17
N LEU A 268 -12.74 23.44 -13.93
CA LEU A 268 -11.37 23.13 -13.49
C LEU A 268 -10.99 23.89 -12.22
N VAL A 269 -11.28 25.19 -12.15
CA VAL A 269 -10.96 26.01 -10.97
C VAL A 269 -11.73 25.53 -9.75
N THR A 270 -13.05 25.28 -9.85
CA THR A 270 -13.83 24.82 -8.70
C THR A 270 -13.41 23.41 -8.24
N THR A 271 -12.99 22.55 -9.16
CA THR A 271 -12.47 21.22 -8.82
C THR A 271 -11.08 21.29 -8.19
N LEU A 272 -10.19 22.16 -8.68
CA LEU A 272 -8.88 22.40 -8.04
C LEU A 272 -9.05 23.01 -6.64
N VAL A 273 -10.04 23.88 -6.45
CA VAL A 273 -10.40 24.38 -5.12
C VAL A 273 -10.83 23.23 -4.21
N ALA A 274 -11.60 22.26 -4.70
CA ALA A 274 -11.97 21.07 -3.93
C ALA A 274 -10.74 20.26 -3.48
N VAL A 275 -9.81 20.04 -4.41
CA VAL A 275 -8.53 19.35 -4.10
C VAL A 275 -7.72 20.12 -3.05
N GLY A 276 -7.60 21.44 -3.20
CA GLY A 276 -6.89 22.27 -2.22
C GLY A 276 -7.57 22.29 -0.85
N TRP A 277 -8.91 22.31 -0.80
CA TRP A 277 -9.65 22.22 0.45
C TRP A 277 -9.48 20.85 1.13
N GLN A 278 -9.50 19.77 0.35
CA GLN A 278 -9.26 18.42 0.85
C GLN A 278 -7.89 18.31 1.50
N LEU A 279 -6.82 18.74 0.81
CA LEU A 279 -5.45 18.72 1.36
C LEU A 279 -5.33 19.61 2.62
N GLY A 280 -5.94 20.80 2.61
CA GLY A 280 -5.93 21.70 3.77
C GLY A 280 -6.66 21.11 4.97
N LEU A 281 -7.80 20.45 4.76
CA LEU A 281 -8.56 19.78 5.82
C LEU A 281 -7.82 18.55 6.35
N MET A 282 -7.14 17.78 5.50
CA MET A 282 -6.29 16.66 5.95
C MET A 282 -5.21 17.17 6.91
N ASN A 283 -4.50 18.25 6.56
CA ASN A 283 -3.50 18.83 7.44
C ASN A 283 -4.08 19.31 8.78
N LEU A 284 -5.28 19.90 8.78
CA LEU A 284 -5.97 20.34 10.01
C LEU A 284 -6.35 19.17 10.94
N VAL A 285 -6.66 18.02 10.40
CA VAL A 285 -6.93 16.79 11.16
C VAL A 285 -5.64 16.12 11.63
N GLY A 286 -4.48 16.60 11.16
CA GLY A 286 -3.16 16.06 11.54
C GLY A 286 -2.70 14.91 10.65
N PHE A 287 -3.31 14.73 9.47
CA PHE A 287 -2.91 13.73 8.49
C PHE A 287 -1.88 14.30 7.52
N GLY A 288 -0.86 13.49 7.20
CA GLY A 288 0.10 13.78 6.15
C GLY A 288 -0.26 13.09 4.83
N LEU A 289 0.67 13.13 3.89
CA LEU A 289 0.58 12.35 2.66
C LEU A 289 1.44 11.09 2.79
N ASP A 290 0.81 9.94 2.71
CA ASP A 290 1.45 8.65 2.60
C ASP A 290 1.33 8.12 1.15
N PRO A 291 2.06 7.04 0.77
CA PRO A 291 2.04 6.50 -0.59
C PRO A 291 0.65 6.09 -1.11
N TYR A 292 -0.31 5.83 -0.25
CA TYR A 292 -1.68 5.47 -0.64
C TYR A 292 -2.61 6.69 -0.68
N SER A 293 -2.53 7.56 0.33
CA SER A 293 -3.37 8.77 0.41
C SER A 293 -3.04 9.81 -0.65
N MET A 294 -1.83 9.75 -1.27
CA MET A 294 -1.47 10.63 -2.38
C MET A 294 -2.33 10.47 -3.64
N LEU A 295 -3.06 9.37 -3.77
CA LEU A 295 -3.99 9.14 -4.88
C LEU A 295 -5.33 9.85 -4.66
N VAL A 296 -5.66 10.24 -3.42
CA VAL A 296 -6.94 10.89 -3.09
C VAL A 296 -7.16 12.20 -3.85
N PRO A 297 -6.19 13.12 -4.01
CA PRO A 297 -6.34 14.32 -4.84
C PRO A 297 -6.80 14.04 -6.27
N PHE A 298 -6.27 13.00 -6.92
CA PHE A 298 -6.69 12.60 -8.27
C PHE A 298 -8.15 12.14 -8.29
N LEU A 299 -8.53 11.39 -7.27
CA LEU A 299 -9.88 10.89 -7.10
C LEU A 299 -10.88 12.04 -6.97
N ILE A 300 -10.59 12.99 -6.06
CA ILE A 300 -11.41 14.17 -5.85
C ILE A 300 -11.49 15.03 -7.12
N PHE A 301 -10.37 15.13 -7.84
CA PHE A 301 -10.35 15.80 -9.14
C PHE A 301 -11.28 15.12 -10.15
N ALA A 302 -11.21 13.79 -10.29
CA ALA A 302 -12.04 13.05 -11.23
C ALA A 302 -13.54 13.15 -10.91
N ILE A 303 -13.92 12.96 -9.63
CA ILE A 303 -15.32 13.08 -9.18
C ILE A 303 -15.80 14.52 -9.36
N GLY A 304 -15.00 15.52 -8.99
CA GLY A 304 -15.34 16.93 -9.15
C GLY A 304 -15.57 17.31 -10.61
N ILE A 305 -14.73 16.84 -11.54
CA ILE A 305 -14.93 17.05 -12.97
C ILE A 305 -16.25 16.43 -13.43
N SER A 306 -16.56 15.19 -13.03
CA SER A 306 -17.81 14.52 -13.39
C SER A 306 -19.03 15.35 -13.00
N HIS A 307 -19.12 15.76 -11.73
CA HIS A 307 -20.22 16.60 -11.25
C HIS A 307 -20.24 17.98 -11.89
N GLY A 308 -19.07 18.58 -12.14
CA GLY A 308 -18.93 19.87 -12.82
C GLY A 308 -19.48 19.82 -14.24
N VAL A 309 -19.14 18.80 -15.03
CA VAL A 309 -19.65 18.58 -16.39
C VAL A 309 -21.17 18.48 -16.41
N GLN A 310 -21.75 17.74 -15.48
CA GLN A 310 -23.22 17.63 -15.38
C GLN A 310 -23.88 18.98 -15.10
N LYS A 311 -23.29 19.84 -14.27
CA LYS A 311 -23.82 21.18 -13.97
C LYS A 311 -23.73 22.12 -15.18
N ILE A 312 -22.57 22.19 -15.87
CA ILE A 312 -22.44 23.06 -17.04
C ILE A 312 -23.33 22.60 -18.18
N ASN A 313 -23.52 21.30 -18.39
CA ASN A 313 -24.45 20.78 -19.38
C ASN A 313 -25.90 21.17 -19.03
N GLY A 314 -26.31 21.00 -17.77
CA GLY A 314 -27.61 21.43 -17.29
C GLY A 314 -27.86 22.94 -17.49
N ILE A 315 -26.84 23.78 -17.15
CA ILE A 315 -26.95 25.24 -17.36
C ILE A 315 -27.02 25.57 -18.86
N ALA A 316 -26.28 24.88 -19.73
CA ALA A 316 -26.35 25.10 -21.18
C ALA A 316 -27.73 24.79 -21.74
N LEU A 317 -28.35 23.68 -21.34
CA LEU A 317 -29.72 23.29 -21.71
C LEU A 317 -30.74 24.32 -21.23
N GLN A 318 -30.67 24.73 -19.97
CA GLN A 318 -31.58 25.72 -19.39
C GLN A 318 -31.39 27.12 -19.96
N SER A 319 -30.18 27.45 -20.45
CA SER A 319 -29.90 28.75 -21.07
C SER A 319 -30.67 28.98 -22.38
N SER A 320 -31.16 27.93 -23.00
CA SER A 320 -31.95 28.03 -24.23
C SER A 320 -33.36 28.63 -24.03
N GLY A 321 -33.89 28.51 -22.81
CA GLY A 321 -35.21 29.00 -22.44
C GLY A 321 -35.19 30.00 -21.27
N ALA A 322 -34.01 30.56 -20.93
CA ALA A 322 -33.87 31.53 -19.85
C ALA A 322 -33.48 32.91 -20.36
N ASP A 323 -34.04 33.94 -19.75
CA ASP A 323 -33.80 35.35 -20.13
C ASP A 323 -32.37 35.81 -19.79
N ASN A 324 -31.74 35.17 -18.80
CA ASN A 324 -30.38 35.52 -18.38
C ASN A 324 -29.63 34.31 -17.77
N PRO A 325 -28.29 34.37 -17.66
CA PRO A 325 -27.47 33.28 -17.09
C PRO A 325 -27.82 32.90 -15.64
N LEU A 326 -28.27 33.88 -14.84
CA LEU A 326 -28.70 33.66 -13.47
C LEU A 326 -29.90 32.71 -13.39
N MET A 327 -30.90 32.91 -14.26
CA MET A 327 -32.10 32.08 -14.27
C MET A 327 -31.79 30.65 -14.73
N ALA A 328 -30.91 30.50 -15.72
CA ALA A 328 -30.44 29.19 -16.16
C ALA A 328 -29.71 28.43 -15.02
N ALA A 329 -28.82 29.13 -14.32
CA ALA A 329 -28.10 28.53 -13.18
C ALA A 329 -29.05 28.13 -12.02
N ARG A 330 -30.05 28.96 -11.70
CA ARG A 330 -31.07 28.65 -10.69
C ARG A 330 -31.94 27.45 -11.07
N ARG A 331 -32.40 27.37 -12.31
CA ARG A 331 -33.19 26.22 -12.78
C ARG A 331 -32.37 24.92 -12.73
N THR A 332 -31.12 24.98 -13.15
CA THR A 332 -30.19 23.82 -13.07
C THR A 332 -29.93 23.42 -11.61
N PHE A 333 -29.73 24.39 -10.72
CA PHE A 333 -29.53 24.10 -9.30
C PHE A 333 -30.76 23.38 -8.72
N ARG A 334 -31.99 23.81 -8.98
CA ARG A 334 -33.20 23.09 -8.52
C ARG A 334 -33.27 21.65 -8.99
N GLN A 335 -32.88 21.39 -10.24
CA GLN A 335 -33.00 20.06 -10.83
C GLN A 335 -31.88 19.11 -10.38
N LEU A 336 -30.65 19.62 -10.26
CA LEU A 336 -29.46 18.77 -10.12
C LEU A 336 -28.80 18.86 -8.74
N PHE A 337 -29.23 19.76 -7.84
CA PHE A 337 -28.60 19.88 -6.53
C PHE A 337 -28.87 18.67 -5.65
N LEU A 338 -30.13 18.29 -5.47
CA LEU A 338 -30.50 17.20 -4.60
C LEU A 338 -29.96 15.83 -5.09
N PRO A 339 -30.15 15.45 -6.37
CA PRO A 339 -29.53 14.21 -6.88
C PRO A 339 -28.01 14.22 -6.74
N GLY A 340 -27.34 15.32 -7.07
CA GLY A 340 -25.90 15.44 -6.95
C GLY A 340 -25.38 15.41 -5.51
N MET A 341 -26.11 16.01 -4.56
CA MET A 341 -25.75 15.95 -3.16
C MET A 341 -25.84 14.52 -2.62
N ILE A 342 -26.88 13.78 -2.98
CA ILE A 342 -27.07 12.41 -2.53
C ILE A 342 -26.02 11.50 -3.14
N ALA A 343 -25.71 11.68 -4.41
CA ALA A 343 -24.64 10.99 -5.11
C ALA A 343 -23.28 11.18 -4.39
N ILE A 344 -22.88 12.42 -4.15
CA ILE A 344 -21.65 12.75 -3.42
C ILE A 344 -21.65 12.18 -1.98
N LEU A 345 -22.79 12.22 -1.29
CA LEU A 345 -22.89 11.62 0.04
C LEU A 345 -22.77 10.09 0.00
N ALA A 346 -23.29 9.44 -1.04
CA ALA A 346 -23.12 8.01 -1.22
C ALA A 346 -21.65 7.64 -1.42
N ASP A 347 -20.91 8.42 -2.21
CA ASP A 347 -19.45 8.26 -2.38
C ASP A 347 -18.72 8.45 -1.05
N ALA A 348 -19.01 9.52 -0.32
CA ALA A 348 -18.36 9.79 0.97
C ALA A 348 -18.59 8.65 1.98
N VAL A 349 -19.81 8.13 2.05
CA VAL A 349 -20.14 6.97 2.90
C VAL A 349 -19.42 5.72 2.39
N GLY A 350 -19.32 5.52 1.08
CA GLY A 350 -18.56 4.42 0.49
C GLY A 350 -17.11 4.40 1.00
N PHE A 351 -16.44 5.57 1.05
CA PHE A 351 -15.08 5.65 1.62
C PHE A 351 -15.04 5.44 3.13
N ILE A 352 -16.03 5.92 3.88
CA ILE A 352 -16.11 5.69 5.33
C ILE A 352 -16.19 4.20 5.67
N THR A 353 -16.79 3.36 4.83
CA THR A 353 -16.85 1.92 5.09
C THR A 353 -15.48 1.25 5.13
N LEU A 354 -14.46 1.85 4.51
CA LEU A 354 -13.08 1.35 4.59
C LEU A 354 -12.48 1.45 6.00
N LEU A 355 -13.06 2.23 6.92
CA LEU A 355 -12.64 2.29 8.33
C LEU A 355 -12.82 0.95 9.08
N ILE A 356 -13.52 -0.01 8.49
CA ILE A 356 -13.65 -1.38 9.03
C ILE A 356 -12.30 -2.11 9.00
N ILE A 357 -11.45 -1.75 8.05
CA ILE A 357 -10.11 -2.34 7.92
C ILE A 357 -9.20 -1.67 8.93
N ASP A 358 -8.74 -2.42 9.91
CA ASP A 358 -7.89 -1.90 10.99
C ASP A 358 -6.42 -1.76 10.54
N ILE A 359 -6.20 -0.86 9.61
CA ILE A 359 -4.87 -0.44 9.13
C ILE A 359 -4.85 1.09 9.08
N GLY A 360 -3.90 1.71 9.77
CA GLY A 360 -3.86 3.17 9.96
C GLY A 360 -3.86 3.98 8.66
N VAL A 361 -3.08 3.57 7.65
CA VAL A 361 -3.04 4.26 6.34
C VAL A 361 -4.37 4.17 5.59
N ILE A 362 -5.13 3.07 5.77
CA ILE A 362 -6.48 2.93 5.17
C ILE A 362 -7.46 3.87 5.88
N HIS A 363 -7.35 4.01 7.20
CA HIS A 363 -8.16 4.98 7.95
C HIS A 363 -7.92 6.42 7.47
N GLU A 364 -6.65 6.83 7.33
CA GLU A 364 -6.30 8.16 6.83
C GLU A 364 -6.80 8.38 5.39
N LEU A 365 -6.66 7.39 4.53
CA LEU A 365 -7.19 7.40 3.16
C LEU A 365 -8.73 7.52 3.15
N ALA A 366 -9.42 6.70 3.93
CA ALA A 366 -10.89 6.69 4.01
C ALA A 366 -11.45 8.04 4.46
N ILE A 367 -10.89 8.61 5.53
CA ILE A 367 -11.29 9.92 6.06
C ILE A 367 -10.94 11.02 5.06
N GLY A 368 -9.71 11.02 4.52
CA GLY A 368 -9.26 12.01 3.55
C GLY A 368 -10.10 12.03 2.27
N ALA A 369 -10.43 10.84 1.74
CA ALA A 369 -11.29 10.69 0.57
C ALA A 369 -12.72 11.14 0.87
N SER A 370 -13.30 10.75 2.02
CA SER A 370 -14.65 11.15 2.41
C SER A 370 -14.79 12.66 2.60
N ILE A 371 -13.82 13.29 3.25
CA ILE A 371 -13.75 14.76 3.40
C ILE A 371 -13.67 15.42 2.02
N GLY A 372 -12.76 14.93 1.16
CA GLY A 372 -12.55 15.50 -0.17
C GLY A 372 -13.78 15.40 -1.06
N VAL A 373 -14.48 14.26 -1.03
CA VAL A 373 -15.74 14.10 -1.77
C VAL A 373 -16.82 15.01 -1.19
N ALA A 374 -16.98 15.10 0.12
CA ALA A 374 -17.96 15.99 0.75
C ALA A 374 -17.73 17.48 0.40
N VAL A 375 -16.49 17.90 0.24
CA VAL A 375 -16.12 19.27 -0.17
C VAL A 375 -16.66 19.61 -1.57
N ILE A 376 -16.80 18.63 -2.47
CA ILE A 376 -17.34 18.83 -3.82
C ILE A 376 -18.78 19.42 -3.78
N VAL A 377 -19.54 19.14 -2.72
CA VAL A 377 -20.87 19.76 -2.53
C VAL A 377 -20.75 21.28 -2.54
N PHE A 378 -19.78 21.84 -1.84
CA PHE A 378 -19.60 23.29 -1.74
C PHE A 378 -18.98 23.88 -3.01
N THR A 379 -18.00 23.21 -3.60
CA THR A 379 -17.26 23.73 -4.75
C THR A 379 -18.01 23.53 -6.06
N ASN A 380 -18.45 22.32 -6.38
CA ASN A 380 -19.01 22.00 -7.69
C ASN A 380 -20.55 22.09 -7.71
N LEU A 381 -21.23 21.85 -6.57
CA LEU A 381 -22.71 22.00 -6.56
C LEU A 381 -23.18 23.40 -6.20
N ILE A 382 -22.39 24.21 -5.47
CA ILE A 382 -22.76 25.55 -5.03
C ILE A 382 -21.92 26.61 -5.75
N LEU A 383 -20.59 26.60 -5.57
CA LEU A 383 -19.71 27.66 -6.10
C LEU A 383 -19.71 27.69 -7.63
N LEU A 384 -19.65 26.54 -8.32
CA LEU A 384 -19.63 26.48 -9.79
C LEU A 384 -20.89 27.11 -10.42
N PRO A 385 -22.15 26.75 -10.07
CA PRO A 385 -23.33 27.40 -10.60
C PRO A 385 -23.38 28.89 -10.30
N VAL A 386 -22.93 29.32 -9.11
CA VAL A 386 -22.85 30.74 -8.75
C VAL A 386 -21.83 31.45 -9.64
N ALA A 387 -20.64 30.88 -9.86
CA ALA A 387 -19.63 31.47 -10.75
C ALA A 387 -20.12 31.57 -12.20
N ILE A 388 -20.72 30.51 -12.74
CA ILE A 388 -21.27 30.51 -14.11
C ILE A 388 -22.46 31.49 -14.25
N SER A 389 -23.22 31.76 -13.18
CA SER A 389 -24.28 32.75 -13.19
C SER A 389 -23.79 34.19 -13.47
N TYR A 390 -22.48 34.47 -13.23
CA TYR A 390 -21.81 35.72 -13.59
C TYR A 390 -21.13 35.65 -14.95
N LEU A 391 -20.39 34.54 -15.21
CA LEU A 391 -19.59 34.37 -16.42
C LEU A 391 -20.41 34.09 -17.67
N GLY A 392 -21.59 33.46 -17.50
CA GLY A 392 -22.44 33.01 -18.59
C GLY A 392 -21.82 31.90 -19.43
N ILE A 393 -22.61 31.32 -20.32
CA ILE A 393 -22.16 30.28 -21.28
C ILE A 393 -22.10 30.87 -22.69
N SER A 394 -21.20 30.40 -23.53
CA SER A 394 -21.05 30.90 -24.92
C SER A 394 -22.28 30.55 -25.78
N LYS A 395 -22.64 31.42 -26.72
CA LYS A 395 -23.74 31.17 -27.67
C LYS A 395 -23.54 29.88 -28.45
N LYS A 396 -22.31 29.59 -28.87
CA LYS A 396 -21.96 28.36 -29.57
C LYS A 396 -22.26 27.09 -28.74
N ALA A 397 -21.98 27.14 -27.43
CA ALA A 397 -22.27 26.00 -26.52
C ALA A 397 -23.79 25.80 -26.35
N ILE A 398 -24.56 26.87 -26.25
CA ILE A 398 -26.04 26.82 -26.18
C ILE A 398 -26.65 26.24 -27.46
N GLU A 399 -26.20 26.70 -28.63
CA GLU A 399 -26.66 26.21 -29.94
C GLU A 399 -26.32 24.73 -30.13
N ARG A 400 -25.11 24.30 -29.70
CA ARG A 400 -24.68 22.91 -29.75
C ARG A 400 -25.53 22.04 -28.82
N SER A 401 -25.77 22.46 -27.58
CA SER A 401 -26.60 21.74 -26.63
C SER A 401 -28.03 21.53 -27.18
N LYS A 402 -28.60 22.56 -27.84
CA LYS A 402 -29.89 22.43 -28.55
C LYS A 402 -29.85 21.41 -29.68
N LYS A 403 -28.80 21.46 -30.54
CA LYS A 403 -28.64 20.51 -31.64
C LYS A 403 -28.46 19.06 -31.13
N ASP A 404 -27.70 18.89 -30.06
CA ASP A 404 -27.45 17.58 -29.44
C ASP A 404 -28.72 17.00 -28.78
N GLU A 405 -29.64 17.86 -28.29
CA GLU A 405 -30.93 17.42 -27.73
C GLU A 405 -31.91 16.91 -28.83
N VAL A 406 -31.82 17.47 -30.04
CA VAL A 406 -32.71 17.11 -31.15
C VAL A 406 -32.10 16.08 -32.10
N ALA A 407 -30.77 15.97 -32.14
CA ALA A 407 -30.07 15.10 -33.06
C ALA A 407 -30.07 13.63 -32.57
N GLU A 408 -30.76 12.75 -33.28
CA GLU A 408 -30.63 11.31 -33.13
C GLU A 408 -29.25 10.84 -33.63
N LYS A 409 -28.26 10.81 -32.74
CA LYS A 409 -26.95 10.24 -33.07
C LYS A 409 -27.07 8.72 -33.20
N PRO A 410 -26.50 8.10 -34.26
CA PRO A 410 -26.66 6.66 -34.52
C PRO A 410 -26.19 5.77 -33.34
N MET A 411 -25.19 6.22 -32.61
CA MET A 411 -24.72 5.52 -31.40
C MET A 411 -25.79 5.49 -30.30
N TRP A 412 -26.47 6.59 -30.02
CA TRP A 412 -27.55 6.64 -29.02
C TRP A 412 -28.76 5.81 -29.44
N ARG A 413 -29.05 5.77 -30.73
CA ARG A 413 -30.12 4.92 -31.29
C ARG A 413 -29.77 3.44 -31.14
N LEU A 414 -28.50 3.06 -31.33
CA LEU A 414 -28.03 1.70 -31.08
C LEU A 414 -28.17 1.32 -29.60
N LEU A 415 -27.75 2.21 -28.69
CA LEU A 415 -27.87 2.00 -27.26
C LEU A 415 -29.35 1.96 -26.78
N SER A 416 -30.21 2.81 -27.33
CA SER A 416 -31.63 2.79 -26.96
C SER A 416 -32.35 1.52 -27.42
N ASN A 417 -31.87 0.84 -28.46
CA ASN A 417 -32.39 -0.46 -28.87
C ASN A 417 -32.26 -1.54 -27.80
N VAL A 418 -31.31 -1.41 -26.88
CA VAL A 418 -31.16 -2.31 -25.73
C VAL A 418 -32.41 -2.28 -24.83
N ALA A 419 -33.11 -1.16 -24.76
CA ALA A 419 -34.34 -1.02 -23.98
C ALA A 419 -35.60 -1.52 -24.75
N HIS A 420 -35.49 -1.93 -26.01
CA HIS A 420 -36.61 -2.44 -26.80
C HIS A 420 -37.14 -3.74 -26.18
N PRO A 421 -38.45 -3.94 -26.05
CA PRO A 421 -39.08 -5.11 -25.38
C PRO A 421 -38.57 -6.47 -25.86
N ASN A 422 -38.16 -6.59 -27.11
CA ASN A 422 -37.64 -7.83 -27.69
C ASN A 422 -36.12 -8.05 -27.42
N VAL A 423 -35.37 -6.99 -27.14
CA VAL A 423 -33.89 -7.02 -26.92
C VAL A 423 -33.57 -7.03 -25.43
N ALA A 424 -34.31 -6.30 -24.63
CA ALA A 424 -34.05 -6.15 -23.21
C ALA A 424 -33.99 -7.49 -22.45
N PRO A 425 -34.89 -8.47 -22.64
CA PRO A 425 -34.80 -9.77 -21.97
C PRO A 425 -33.52 -10.52 -22.33
N PHE A 426 -33.11 -10.47 -23.61
CA PHE A 426 -31.85 -11.10 -24.04
C PHE A 426 -30.63 -10.45 -23.38
N MET A 427 -30.60 -9.12 -23.28
CA MET A 427 -29.53 -8.40 -22.61
C MET A 427 -29.48 -8.67 -21.09
N VAL A 428 -30.63 -8.83 -20.45
CA VAL A 428 -30.69 -9.25 -19.03
C VAL A 428 -30.12 -10.66 -18.86
N VAL A 429 -30.50 -11.60 -19.72
CA VAL A 429 -29.95 -12.97 -19.69
C VAL A 429 -28.45 -12.96 -19.93
N LEU A 430 -27.97 -12.18 -20.91
CA LEU A 430 -26.53 -12.02 -21.20
C LEU A 430 -25.78 -11.46 -19.98
N ALA A 431 -26.34 -10.43 -19.33
CA ALA A 431 -25.79 -9.85 -18.11
C ALA A 431 -25.75 -10.86 -16.94
N LEU A 432 -26.80 -11.66 -16.76
CA LEU A 432 -26.85 -12.72 -15.75
C LEU A 432 -25.80 -13.80 -16.03
N VAL A 433 -25.72 -14.30 -17.26
CA VAL A 433 -24.71 -15.31 -17.66
C VAL A 433 -23.32 -14.75 -17.48
N GLY A 434 -23.06 -13.52 -17.93
CA GLY A 434 -21.78 -12.81 -17.72
C GLY A 434 -21.47 -12.65 -16.24
N GLY A 435 -22.42 -12.24 -15.42
CA GLY A 435 -22.26 -12.09 -13.98
C GLY A 435 -21.96 -13.43 -13.26
N VAL A 436 -22.70 -14.47 -13.58
CA VAL A 436 -22.48 -15.81 -12.98
C VAL A 436 -21.13 -16.37 -13.38
N SER A 437 -20.77 -16.31 -14.66
CA SER A 437 -19.45 -16.79 -15.13
C SER A 437 -18.29 -15.99 -14.49
N SER A 438 -18.42 -14.68 -14.39
CA SER A 438 -17.45 -13.80 -13.74
C SER A 438 -17.35 -14.05 -12.24
N PHE A 439 -18.46 -14.36 -11.57
CA PHE A 439 -18.47 -14.75 -10.16
C PHE A 439 -17.66 -16.02 -9.90
N PHE A 440 -17.85 -17.06 -10.71
CA PHE A 440 -17.05 -18.28 -10.58
C PHE A 440 -15.58 -18.04 -10.96
N TYR A 441 -15.32 -17.21 -11.98
CA TYR A 441 -13.96 -16.87 -12.38
C TYR A 441 -13.21 -16.12 -11.27
N GLN A 442 -13.81 -15.06 -10.70
CA GLN A 442 -13.16 -14.32 -9.59
C GLN A 442 -12.92 -15.22 -8.38
N LYS A 443 -13.89 -16.10 -8.02
CA LYS A 443 -13.75 -17.01 -6.89
C LYS A 443 -12.60 -18.01 -7.08
N ALA A 444 -12.29 -18.39 -8.33
CA ALA A 444 -11.22 -19.34 -8.64
C ALA A 444 -9.84 -18.67 -8.75
N TYR A 445 -9.78 -17.42 -9.24
CA TYR A 445 -8.51 -16.81 -9.66
C TYR A 445 -8.16 -15.48 -8.95
N LEU A 446 -9.11 -14.79 -8.32
CA LEU A 446 -8.79 -13.59 -7.56
C LEU A 446 -8.08 -13.97 -6.27
N GLN A 447 -6.89 -13.48 -6.09
CA GLN A 447 -6.08 -13.69 -4.90
C GLN A 447 -5.99 -12.41 -4.08
N VAL A 448 -5.93 -12.56 -2.77
CA VAL A 448 -5.70 -11.45 -1.83
C VAL A 448 -4.22 -11.41 -1.49
N GLY A 449 -3.56 -10.31 -1.79
CA GLY A 449 -2.13 -10.08 -1.62
C GLY A 449 -1.42 -9.79 -2.94
N ASP A 450 -0.13 -9.60 -2.85
CA ASP A 450 0.72 -9.36 -4.00
C ASP A 450 0.92 -10.63 -4.84
N LEU A 451 0.93 -10.46 -6.16
CA LEU A 451 1.16 -11.54 -7.13
C LEU A 451 2.57 -11.50 -7.73
N ASP A 452 3.24 -10.37 -7.58
CA ASP A 452 4.60 -10.12 -8.03
C ASP A 452 5.57 -10.12 -6.85
N GLN A 453 6.84 -10.39 -7.12
CA GLN A 453 7.91 -10.29 -6.13
C GLN A 453 8.45 -8.85 -6.04
N GLY A 454 9.18 -8.54 -4.97
CA GLY A 454 9.79 -7.22 -4.79
C GLY A 454 8.82 -6.17 -4.24
N ALA A 455 8.79 -4.98 -4.84
CA ALA A 455 7.88 -3.89 -4.49
C ALA A 455 6.92 -3.63 -5.65
N PRO A 456 5.73 -4.24 -5.66
CA PRO A 456 4.77 -4.12 -6.76
C PRO A 456 4.20 -2.71 -6.95
N GLU A 457 4.36 -1.83 -5.95
CA GLU A 457 4.01 -0.41 -6.05
C GLU A 457 5.01 0.38 -6.91
N LEU A 458 6.22 -0.14 -7.06
CA LEU A 458 7.24 0.39 -7.95
C LEU A 458 7.20 -0.31 -9.30
N ARG A 459 7.75 0.33 -10.32
CA ARG A 459 7.83 -0.29 -11.65
C ARG A 459 8.69 -1.56 -11.60
N PRO A 460 8.38 -2.59 -12.42
CA PRO A 460 9.18 -3.81 -12.47
C PRO A 460 10.66 -3.55 -12.80
N ASP A 461 10.94 -2.53 -13.64
CA ASP A 461 12.28 -2.10 -14.01
C ASP A 461 12.89 -1.05 -13.05
N SER A 462 12.25 -0.79 -11.91
CA SER A 462 12.78 0.11 -10.89
C SER A 462 14.08 -0.43 -10.29
N ARG A 463 14.94 0.49 -9.84
CA ARG A 463 16.21 0.12 -9.23
C ARG A 463 16.02 -0.80 -8.03
N TYR A 464 15.04 -0.50 -7.17
CA TYR A 464 14.72 -1.32 -6.02
C TYR A 464 14.38 -2.77 -6.41
N ASN A 465 13.53 -2.97 -7.42
CA ASN A 465 13.14 -4.31 -7.86
C ASN A 465 14.30 -5.08 -8.50
N GLN A 466 15.18 -4.40 -9.24
CA GLN A 466 16.41 -5.02 -9.76
C GLN A 466 17.35 -5.43 -8.62
N ASP A 467 17.51 -4.59 -7.60
CA ASP A 467 18.33 -4.90 -6.43
C ASP A 467 17.76 -6.07 -5.61
N ASN A 468 16.43 -6.11 -5.46
CA ASN A 468 15.74 -7.21 -4.79
C ASN A 468 15.92 -8.54 -5.53
N ASP A 469 15.75 -8.53 -6.85
CA ASP A 469 15.99 -9.70 -7.71
C ASP A 469 17.42 -10.23 -7.59
N PHE A 470 18.39 -9.32 -7.52
CA PHE A 470 19.79 -9.69 -7.34
C PHE A 470 20.00 -10.43 -6.01
N ILE A 471 19.47 -9.92 -4.91
CA ILE A 471 19.63 -10.51 -3.58
C ILE A 471 18.94 -11.87 -3.50
N ILE A 472 17.72 -12.00 -3.98
CA ILE A 472 16.98 -13.28 -3.97
C ILE A 472 17.74 -14.37 -4.74
N LYS A 473 18.36 -14.02 -5.87
CA LYS A 473 19.09 -15.00 -6.72
C LYS A 473 20.43 -15.44 -6.14
N ASN A 474 21.09 -14.59 -5.38
CA ASN A 474 22.47 -14.82 -4.97
C ASN A 474 22.62 -15.22 -3.49
N TYR A 475 21.59 -15.01 -2.66
CA TYR A 475 21.62 -15.32 -1.23
C TYR A 475 20.57 -16.36 -0.85
N SER A 476 20.82 -17.08 0.24
CA SER A 476 19.88 -18.06 0.82
C SER A 476 18.95 -17.46 1.87
N THR A 477 19.13 -16.17 2.17
CA THR A 477 18.29 -15.40 3.09
C THR A 477 17.74 -14.20 2.37
N SER A 478 16.45 -14.21 2.07
CA SER A 478 15.73 -13.09 1.47
C SER A 478 15.38 -12.02 2.51
N SER A 479 14.76 -10.92 2.05
CA SER A 479 14.12 -9.93 2.93
C SER A 479 12.75 -10.39 3.43
N ASP A 480 12.17 -11.42 2.82
CA ASP A 480 10.83 -11.91 3.10
C ASP A 480 10.86 -12.95 4.22
N VAL A 481 10.98 -12.45 5.45
CA VAL A 481 11.09 -13.26 6.64
C VAL A 481 9.74 -13.44 7.31
N LEU A 482 9.36 -14.71 7.54
CA LEU A 482 8.24 -15.08 8.40
C LEU A 482 8.80 -15.52 9.77
N VAL A 483 8.41 -14.86 10.84
CA VAL A 483 8.88 -15.17 12.19
C VAL A 483 7.85 -16.02 12.90
N VAL A 484 8.30 -17.17 13.42
CA VAL A 484 7.52 -18.01 14.33
C VAL A 484 8.15 -17.92 15.71
N MET A 485 7.43 -17.37 16.67
CA MET A 485 7.85 -17.32 18.07
C MET A 485 7.49 -18.62 18.76
N VAL A 486 8.44 -19.18 19.47
CA VAL A 486 8.27 -20.32 20.33
C VAL A 486 8.31 -19.85 21.77
N LYS A 487 7.15 -19.89 22.44
CA LYS A 487 6.99 -19.47 23.85
C LYS A 487 7.04 -20.69 24.75
N THR A 488 7.77 -20.57 25.85
CA THR A 488 7.92 -21.61 26.86
C THR A 488 7.83 -21.00 28.27
N ALA A 489 7.89 -21.82 29.30
CA ALA A 489 8.19 -21.35 30.65
C ALA A 489 9.63 -20.77 30.69
N PRO A 490 9.96 -19.89 31.65
CA PRO A 490 11.34 -19.42 31.84
C PRO A 490 12.33 -20.58 31.84
N GLU A 491 13.48 -20.39 31.18
CA GLU A 491 14.52 -21.39 30.93
C GLU A 491 14.10 -22.62 30.07
N GLY A 492 12.86 -22.64 29.59
CA GLY A 492 12.30 -23.76 28.82
C GLY A 492 12.75 -23.84 27.35
N CYS A 493 13.28 -22.73 26.79
CA CYS A 493 13.69 -22.70 25.38
C CYS A 493 14.88 -23.65 25.10
N SER A 494 15.74 -23.95 26.09
CA SER A 494 16.87 -24.86 25.97
C SER A 494 16.51 -26.33 26.13
N ALA A 495 15.28 -26.65 26.57
CA ALA A 495 14.88 -28.03 26.81
C ALA A 495 14.89 -28.87 25.53
N PHE A 496 15.31 -30.13 25.64
CA PHE A 496 15.32 -31.05 24.48
C PHE A 496 13.99 -31.13 23.76
N LYS A 497 12.88 -31.16 24.51
CA LYS A 497 11.51 -31.16 23.95
C LYS A 497 11.26 -29.94 23.05
N THR A 498 11.62 -28.75 23.53
CA THR A 498 11.47 -27.50 22.79
C THR A 498 12.34 -27.47 21.54
N LEU A 499 13.66 -27.74 21.71
CA LEU A 499 14.59 -27.74 20.57
C LEU A 499 14.25 -28.80 19.54
N SER A 500 13.76 -29.97 19.95
CA SER A 500 13.33 -31.03 19.03
C SER A 500 12.07 -30.62 18.25
N ALA A 501 11.11 -29.97 18.89
CA ALA A 501 9.91 -29.47 18.20
C ALA A 501 10.24 -28.28 17.25
N MET A 502 11.20 -27.41 17.62
CA MET A 502 11.70 -26.36 16.72
C MET A 502 12.42 -26.97 15.50
N ASP A 503 13.23 -28.01 15.69
CA ASP A 503 13.91 -28.72 14.61
C ASP A 503 12.91 -29.36 13.63
N GLU A 504 11.85 -29.97 14.15
CA GLU A 504 10.77 -30.55 13.34
C GLU A 504 10.01 -29.47 12.55
N LEU A 505 9.73 -28.32 13.18
CA LEU A 505 9.13 -27.18 12.48
C LEU A 505 10.04 -26.69 11.35
N MET A 506 11.33 -26.50 11.62
CA MET A 506 12.31 -26.06 10.61
C MET A 506 12.33 -27.03 9.43
N TRP A 507 12.41 -28.33 9.69
CA TRP A 507 12.38 -29.35 8.64
C TRP A 507 11.09 -29.30 7.81
N LYS A 508 9.93 -29.15 8.47
CA LYS A 508 8.63 -28.99 7.79
C LYS A 508 8.63 -27.74 6.90
N MET A 509 9.15 -26.63 7.40
CA MET A 509 9.19 -25.36 6.65
C MET A 509 10.13 -25.46 5.45
N GLU A 510 11.34 -25.99 5.61
CA GLU A 510 12.31 -26.17 4.51
C GLU A 510 11.79 -27.10 3.40
N ASN A 511 10.87 -28.02 3.73
CA ASN A 511 10.18 -28.85 2.75
C ASN A 511 8.86 -28.22 2.21
N THR A 512 8.54 -27.01 2.63
CA THR A 512 7.38 -26.27 2.11
C THR A 512 7.80 -25.45 0.89
N LYS A 513 7.09 -25.64 -0.23
CA LYS A 513 7.39 -24.93 -1.48
C LYS A 513 7.33 -23.41 -1.28
N GLY A 514 8.37 -22.70 -1.69
CA GLY A 514 8.50 -21.24 -1.56
C GLY A 514 9.26 -20.82 -0.29
N VAL A 515 9.77 -21.78 0.50
CA VAL A 515 10.70 -21.52 1.60
C VAL A 515 12.12 -21.78 1.13
N GLN A 516 13.01 -20.81 1.34
CA GLN A 516 14.44 -20.93 1.01
C GLN A 516 15.23 -21.61 2.13
N SER A 517 15.00 -21.19 3.37
CA SER A 517 15.69 -21.72 4.55
C SER A 517 14.94 -21.40 5.83
N ALA A 518 15.27 -22.11 6.90
CA ALA A 518 14.82 -21.80 8.24
C ALA A 518 16.03 -21.74 9.20
N VAL A 519 16.02 -20.80 10.13
CA VAL A 519 17.13 -20.57 11.07
C VAL A 519 16.57 -20.35 12.47
N SER A 520 17.17 -21.00 13.46
CA SER A 520 16.88 -20.79 14.88
C SER A 520 18.11 -21.13 15.75
N MET A 521 17.95 -21.03 17.05
CA MET A 521 18.98 -21.50 17.99
C MET A 521 19.32 -23.01 17.82
N VAL A 522 18.41 -23.80 17.26
CA VAL A 522 18.64 -25.21 16.91
C VAL A 522 19.79 -25.35 15.90
N THR A 523 19.84 -24.48 14.90
CA THR A 523 20.92 -24.47 13.89
C THR A 523 22.28 -24.30 14.56
N VAL A 524 22.37 -23.34 15.50
CA VAL A 524 23.60 -23.08 16.26
C VAL A 524 23.92 -24.24 17.16
N SER A 525 22.94 -24.79 17.90
CA SER A 525 23.13 -25.94 18.78
C SER A 525 23.71 -27.17 18.03
N ARG A 526 23.11 -27.52 16.89
CA ARG A 526 23.58 -28.66 16.06
C ARG A 526 24.99 -28.45 15.55
N GLN A 527 25.33 -27.24 15.10
CA GLN A 527 26.69 -26.90 14.68
C GLN A 527 27.70 -27.00 15.84
N MET A 528 27.32 -26.48 17.01
CA MET A 528 28.17 -26.54 18.20
C MET A 528 28.41 -27.98 18.68
N ILE A 529 27.37 -28.83 18.74
CA ILE A 529 27.49 -30.23 19.14
C ILE A 529 28.36 -31.00 18.15
N LYS A 530 28.16 -30.81 16.85
CA LYS A 530 29.05 -31.34 15.80
C LYS A 530 30.48 -30.89 16.03
N GLY A 531 30.66 -29.63 16.33
CA GLY A 531 31.93 -29.01 16.62
C GLY A 531 32.62 -29.64 17.83
N MET A 532 31.92 -29.86 18.94
CA MET A 532 32.44 -30.53 20.15
C MET A 532 32.85 -31.98 19.92
N ASN A 533 32.52 -32.55 18.77
CA ASN A 533 32.81 -33.93 18.38
C ASN A 533 33.63 -34.01 17.07
N GLU A 534 34.69 -33.21 16.98
CA GLU A 534 35.68 -33.23 15.89
C GLU A 534 35.08 -32.94 14.49
N GLY A 535 33.96 -32.21 14.42
CA GLY A 535 33.29 -31.88 13.16
C GLY A 535 32.59 -33.08 12.49
N ASN A 536 32.46 -34.20 13.15
CA ASN A 536 31.87 -35.39 12.57
C ASN A 536 30.37 -35.23 12.37
N LEU A 537 29.88 -35.41 11.14
CA LEU A 537 28.47 -35.27 10.73
C LEU A 537 27.48 -36.11 11.56
N LYS A 538 27.90 -37.20 12.16
CA LYS A 538 27.04 -37.99 13.06
C LYS A 538 26.56 -37.21 14.26
N TRP A 539 27.29 -36.19 14.66
CA TRP A 539 26.98 -35.34 15.80
C TRP A 539 26.25 -34.02 15.41
N GLU A 540 25.95 -33.85 14.17
CA GLU A 540 25.09 -32.75 13.73
C GLU A 540 23.63 -33.02 14.10
N THR A 541 23.37 -33.14 15.40
CA THR A 541 22.09 -33.52 16.00
C THR A 541 21.94 -32.87 17.36
N LEU A 542 20.72 -32.85 17.90
CA LEU A 542 20.45 -32.37 19.26
C LEU A 542 20.84 -33.44 20.28
N SER A 543 21.55 -33.04 21.33
CA SER A 543 21.87 -33.92 22.44
C SER A 543 20.67 -34.09 23.37
N ARG A 544 20.50 -35.27 23.95
CA ARG A 544 19.54 -35.50 25.04
C ARG A 544 20.07 -35.09 26.43
N ASN A 545 21.36 -34.75 26.53
CA ASN A 545 21.94 -34.21 27.74
C ASN A 545 21.70 -32.70 27.82
N GLN A 546 21.03 -32.25 28.89
CA GLN A 546 20.63 -30.86 29.06
C GLN A 546 21.84 -29.94 29.21
N ASP A 547 22.93 -30.36 29.88
CA ASP A 547 24.12 -29.54 30.02
C ASP A 547 24.81 -29.30 28.68
N VAL A 548 24.80 -30.29 27.80
CA VAL A 548 25.32 -30.16 26.43
C VAL A 548 24.47 -29.21 25.63
N LEU A 549 23.14 -29.27 25.77
CA LEU A 549 22.22 -28.34 25.10
C LEU A 549 22.42 -26.90 25.58
N ASN A 550 22.45 -26.68 26.89
CA ASN A 550 22.66 -25.35 27.48
C ASN A 550 23.99 -24.73 26.98
N ASN A 551 25.07 -25.52 26.97
CA ASN A 551 26.35 -25.06 26.44
C ASN A 551 26.32 -24.79 24.94
N SER A 552 25.56 -25.57 24.17
CA SER A 552 25.52 -25.46 22.72
C SER A 552 24.76 -24.24 22.25
N ILE A 553 23.72 -23.79 22.98
CA ILE A 553 22.93 -22.58 22.64
C ILE A 553 23.55 -21.30 23.18
N ALA A 554 24.51 -21.35 24.08
CA ALA A 554 25.14 -20.18 24.71
C ALA A 554 25.74 -19.17 23.70
N ARG A 555 25.97 -19.59 22.44
CA ARG A 555 26.43 -18.73 21.34
C ARG A 555 25.34 -18.32 20.34
N ALA A 556 24.08 -18.65 20.62
CA ALA A 556 22.95 -18.30 19.78
C ALA A 556 22.38 -16.90 20.14
N ASP A 557 23.26 -15.92 20.35
CA ASP A 557 22.88 -14.56 20.73
C ASP A 557 21.85 -13.98 19.75
N GLY A 558 20.77 -13.38 20.30
CA GLY A 558 19.67 -12.80 19.54
C GLY A 558 18.67 -13.82 18.97
N LEU A 559 18.84 -15.13 19.25
CA LEU A 559 17.90 -16.19 18.88
C LEU A 559 17.12 -16.74 20.10
N TYR A 560 17.19 -16.09 21.22
CA TYR A 560 16.35 -16.28 22.40
C TYR A 560 16.44 -15.04 23.31
N ASN A 561 15.43 -14.81 24.15
CA ASN A 561 15.42 -13.72 25.11
C ASN A 561 16.20 -14.04 26.40
N ALA A 562 16.39 -13.04 27.27
CA ALA A 562 17.27 -13.12 28.43
C ALA A 562 16.92 -14.24 29.42
N ASP A 563 15.63 -14.58 29.59
CA ASP A 563 15.15 -15.63 30.49
C ASP A 563 14.84 -16.96 29.77
N CYS A 564 15.21 -17.06 28.47
CA CYS A 564 15.00 -18.27 27.68
C CYS A 564 13.53 -18.76 27.69
N SER A 565 12.59 -17.82 27.65
CA SER A 565 11.13 -18.10 27.54
C SER A 565 10.60 -17.90 26.14
N VAL A 566 11.33 -17.20 25.27
CA VAL A 566 10.96 -16.93 23.87
C VAL A 566 12.16 -17.17 22.97
N ALA A 567 11.94 -17.97 21.93
CA ALA A 567 12.94 -18.21 20.88
C ALA A 567 12.30 -18.12 19.49
N PRO A 568 12.83 -17.31 18.56
CA PRO A 568 12.30 -17.22 17.20
C PRO A 568 12.81 -18.36 16.31
N VAL A 569 11.93 -18.81 15.40
CA VAL A 569 12.30 -19.53 14.18
C VAL A 569 12.11 -18.57 13.02
N LEU A 570 13.18 -18.24 12.32
CA LEU A 570 13.21 -17.35 11.18
C LEU A 570 13.07 -18.17 9.91
N VAL A 571 11.96 -18.01 9.20
CA VAL A 571 11.68 -18.70 7.95
C VAL A 571 11.83 -17.71 6.81
N PHE A 572 12.81 -17.93 5.94
CA PHE A 572 13.10 -17.09 4.77
C PHE A 572 12.35 -17.64 3.57
N LEU A 573 11.54 -16.77 2.93
CA LEU A 573 10.72 -17.14 1.78
C LEU A 573 11.39 -16.70 0.47
N GLU A 574 11.10 -17.39 -0.62
CA GLU A 574 11.57 -17.01 -1.97
C GLU A 574 10.93 -15.68 -2.42
N ASP A 575 9.69 -15.44 -2.00
CA ASP A 575 8.92 -14.23 -2.30
C ASP A 575 7.80 -14.05 -1.27
N HIS A 576 7.14 -12.89 -1.31
CA HIS A 576 5.96 -12.59 -0.51
C HIS A 576 4.64 -12.72 -1.29
N LYS A 577 4.63 -13.45 -2.39
CA LYS A 577 3.40 -13.68 -3.15
C LYS A 577 2.31 -14.30 -2.30
N ALA A 578 1.07 -13.90 -2.57
CA ALA A 578 -0.11 -14.35 -1.83
C ALA A 578 -0.15 -15.87 -1.62
N GLU A 579 0.21 -16.64 -2.64
CA GLU A 579 0.22 -18.11 -2.58
C GLU A 579 1.35 -18.65 -1.70
N THR A 580 2.54 -18.06 -1.77
CA THR A 580 3.69 -18.44 -0.94
C THR A 580 3.40 -18.16 0.52
N LEU A 581 2.93 -16.96 0.83
CA LEU A 581 2.54 -16.57 2.20
C LEU A 581 1.46 -17.50 2.76
N LYS A 582 0.40 -17.75 2.00
CA LYS A 582 -0.69 -18.62 2.43
C LYS A 582 -0.20 -20.04 2.74
N ARG A 583 0.69 -20.61 1.92
CA ARG A 583 1.26 -21.93 2.18
C ARG A 583 2.13 -21.95 3.44
N ALA A 584 3.04 -20.98 3.56
CA ALA A 584 3.93 -20.88 4.70
C ALA A 584 3.16 -20.71 6.01
N VAL A 585 2.19 -19.77 6.06
CA VAL A 585 1.34 -19.54 7.23
C VAL A 585 0.51 -20.77 7.57
N SER A 586 -0.12 -21.41 6.58
CA SER A 586 -0.92 -22.62 6.81
C SER A 586 -0.05 -23.76 7.35
N SER A 587 1.17 -23.94 6.84
CA SER A 587 2.11 -24.97 7.30
C SER A 587 2.48 -24.78 8.78
N VAL A 588 2.74 -23.53 9.20
CA VAL A 588 3.00 -23.21 10.62
C VAL A 588 1.76 -23.42 11.48
N GLN A 589 0.59 -22.95 11.04
CA GLN A 589 -0.66 -23.10 11.80
C GLN A 589 -1.05 -24.58 11.98
N GLU A 590 -0.88 -25.41 10.95
CA GLU A 590 -1.10 -26.86 11.04
C GLU A 590 -0.13 -27.51 12.02
N PHE A 591 1.16 -27.11 12.01
CA PHE A 591 2.15 -27.59 12.95
C PHE A 591 1.77 -27.21 14.39
N ALA A 592 1.45 -25.94 14.60
CA ALA A 592 1.06 -25.41 15.91
C ALA A 592 -0.17 -26.15 16.50
N LYS A 593 -1.20 -26.44 15.68
CA LYS A 593 -2.40 -27.16 16.14
C LYS A 593 -2.10 -28.53 16.75
N VAL A 594 -1.04 -29.17 16.30
CA VAL A 594 -0.64 -30.52 16.75
C VAL A 594 0.35 -30.46 17.91
N ASN A 595 1.25 -29.48 17.87
CA ASN A 595 2.41 -29.44 18.75
C ASN A 595 2.30 -28.45 19.94
N ASN A 596 1.33 -27.53 19.92
CA ASN A 596 1.12 -26.61 21.04
C ASN A 596 0.62 -27.37 22.28
N GLN A 597 1.21 -27.04 23.43
CA GLN A 597 0.94 -27.59 24.75
C GLN A 597 0.97 -26.45 25.79
N GLU A 598 0.63 -26.71 27.04
CA GLU A 598 0.62 -25.68 28.09
C GLU A 598 1.99 -25.02 28.29
N ASP A 599 3.07 -25.77 28.09
CA ASP A 599 4.45 -25.36 28.31
C ASP A 599 5.22 -25.06 27.00
N LEU A 600 4.58 -25.17 25.83
CA LEU A 600 5.20 -24.96 24.53
C LEU A 600 4.19 -24.44 23.53
N ASP A 601 4.35 -23.22 23.04
CA ASP A 601 3.38 -22.56 22.17
C ASP A 601 4.09 -21.91 20.97
N PHE A 602 3.73 -22.36 19.76
CA PHE A 602 4.21 -21.81 18.49
C PHE A 602 3.24 -20.77 17.99
N ARG A 603 3.68 -19.51 17.87
CA ARG A 603 2.89 -18.38 17.42
C ARG A 603 3.53 -17.71 16.23
N LEU A 604 2.71 -17.45 15.21
CA LEU A 604 3.15 -16.56 14.15
C LEU A 604 3.33 -15.15 14.73
N ALA A 605 4.45 -14.59 14.44
CA ALA A 605 4.77 -13.19 14.70
C ALA A 605 4.99 -12.47 13.37
N ALA A 606 5.48 -11.23 13.42
CA ALA A 606 5.72 -10.47 12.20
C ALA A 606 6.98 -10.93 11.42
N GLY A 607 7.86 -10.06 11.09
CA GLY A 607 8.78 -10.14 9.99
C GLY A 607 8.08 -9.61 8.73
N ASN A 608 8.81 -9.25 7.69
CA ASN A 608 8.20 -8.64 6.50
C ASN A 608 7.10 -9.52 5.89
N ALA A 609 7.37 -10.82 5.73
CA ALA A 609 6.39 -11.76 5.21
C ALA A 609 5.20 -11.99 6.18
N GLY A 610 5.45 -11.97 7.48
CA GLY A 610 4.39 -12.11 8.49
C GLY A 610 3.46 -10.89 8.55
N ILE A 611 3.99 -9.69 8.36
CA ILE A 611 3.21 -8.45 8.26
C ILE A 611 2.33 -8.48 7.01
N GLU A 612 2.90 -8.87 5.87
CA GLU A 612 2.18 -8.99 4.61
C GLU A 612 1.06 -10.03 4.73
N ALA A 613 1.34 -11.18 5.32
CA ALA A 613 0.34 -12.22 5.58
C ALA A 613 -0.79 -11.71 6.48
N ALA A 614 -0.48 -11.02 7.57
CA ALA A 614 -1.47 -10.42 8.47
C ALA A 614 -2.34 -9.38 7.74
N THR A 615 -1.73 -8.54 6.92
CA THR A 615 -2.42 -7.55 6.09
C THR A 615 -3.39 -8.23 5.13
N ASN A 616 -2.96 -9.30 4.46
CA ASN A 616 -3.77 -10.07 3.53
C ASN A 616 -4.98 -10.75 4.23
N GLU A 617 -4.78 -11.30 5.45
CA GLU A 617 -5.86 -11.88 6.25
C GLU A 617 -6.90 -10.83 6.65
N VAL A 618 -6.46 -9.63 7.08
CA VAL A 618 -7.37 -8.51 7.43
C VAL A 618 -8.17 -8.06 6.21
N ILE A 619 -7.53 -7.91 5.05
CA ILE A 619 -8.20 -7.54 3.80
C ILE A 619 -9.23 -8.60 3.41
N ALA A 620 -8.84 -9.87 3.39
CA ALA A 620 -9.72 -10.97 3.01
C ALA A 620 -10.96 -11.09 3.92
N SER A 621 -10.78 -10.92 5.23
CA SER A 621 -11.89 -10.99 6.20
C SER A 621 -12.84 -9.78 6.13
N SER A 622 -12.33 -8.61 5.70
CA SER A 622 -13.07 -7.35 5.64
C SER A 622 -13.84 -7.16 4.34
N GLU A 623 -13.41 -7.79 3.24
CA GLU A 623 -13.94 -7.58 1.88
C GLU A 623 -15.47 -7.71 1.81
N LEU A 624 -16.01 -8.85 2.23
CA LEU A 624 -17.44 -9.10 2.16
C LEU A 624 -18.23 -8.12 3.03
N THR A 625 -17.73 -7.81 4.21
CA THR A 625 -18.37 -6.88 5.14
C THR A 625 -18.47 -5.48 4.54
N ILE A 626 -17.38 -5.00 3.94
CA ILE A 626 -17.34 -3.69 3.27
C ILE A 626 -18.35 -3.65 2.12
N LEU A 627 -18.33 -4.65 1.24
CA LEU A 627 -19.25 -4.72 0.09
C LEU A 627 -20.72 -4.69 0.54
N VAL A 628 -21.08 -5.52 1.51
CA VAL A 628 -22.45 -5.59 2.03
C VAL A 628 -22.86 -4.23 2.62
N LEU A 629 -22.04 -3.60 3.42
CA LEU A 629 -22.33 -2.31 4.02
C LEU A 629 -22.47 -1.20 2.99
N VAL A 630 -21.58 -1.12 2.01
CA VAL A 630 -21.68 -0.14 0.91
C VAL A 630 -23.00 -0.32 0.17
N TYR A 631 -23.39 -1.54 -0.18
CA TYR A 631 -24.66 -1.78 -0.88
C TYR A 631 -25.89 -1.48 -0.02
N ILE A 632 -25.86 -1.77 1.27
CA ILE A 632 -26.94 -1.40 2.20
C ILE A 632 -27.09 0.12 2.23
N TRP A 633 -26.00 0.88 2.39
CA TRP A 633 -26.03 2.33 2.42
C TRP A 633 -26.50 2.93 1.10
N VAL A 634 -26.02 2.43 -0.04
CA VAL A 634 -26.46 2.87 -1.37
C VAL A 634 -27.95 2.59 -1.55
N ALA A 635 -28.44 1.42 -1.15
CA ALA A 635 -29.85 1.10 -1.22
C ALA A 635 -30.72 2.02 -0.33
N VAL A 636 -30.26 2.31 0.89
CA VAL A 636 -30.91 3.26 1.81
C VAL A 636 -30.98 4.66 1.19
N MET A 637 -29.87 5.15 0.63
CA MET A 637 -29.82 6.47 -0.02
C MET A 637 -30.73 6.55 -1.24
N CYS A 638 -30.76 5.51 -2.09
CA CYS A 638 -31.69 5.41 -3.21
C CYS A 638 -33.16 5.38 -2.73
N MET A 639 -33.44 4.62 -1.65
CA MET A 639 -34.79 4.54 -1.09
C MET A 639 -35.27 5.88 -0.53
N ILE A 640 -34.40 6.61 0.19
CA ILE A 640 -34.71 7.97 0.69
C ILE A 640 -34.98 8.93 -0.46
N THR A 641 -34.18 8.82 -1.55
CA THR A 641 -34.25 9.73 -2.70
C THR A 641 -35.50 9.51 -3.52
N PHE A 642 -35.74 8.28 -3.93
CA PHE A 642 -36.80 7.93 -4.90
C PHE A 642 -38.08 7.39 -4.26
N ARG A 643 -38.02 7.01 -2.98
CA ARG A 643 -39.14 6.38 -2.25
C ARG A 643 -39.79 5.24 -3.03
N SER A 644 -39.00 4.48 -3.77
CA SER A 644 -39.42 3.45 -4.70
C SER A 644 -38.48 2.25 -4.66
N VAL A 645 -39.02 1.10 -4.22
CA VAL A 645 -38.27 -0.18 -4.22
C VAL A 645 -37.82 -0.58 -5.63
N PRO A 646 -38.67 -0.53 -6.67
CA PRO A 646 -38.22 -0.85 -8.03
C PRO A 646 -37.08 0.03 -8.51
N ALA A 647 -37.11 1.35 -8.22
CA ALA A 647 -36.03 2.28 -8.55
C ALA A 647 -34.70 1.86 -7.90
N THR A 648 -34.75 1.55 -6.61
CA THR A 648 -33.58 1.11 -5.85
C THR A 648 -33.00 -0.17 -6.44
N ILE A 649 -33.83 -1.16 -6.76
CA ILE A 649 -33.38 -2.43 -7.39
C ILE A 649 -32.74 -2.17 -8.76
N CYS A 650 -33.37 -1.33 -9.60
CA CYS A 650 -32.84 -0.99 -10.92
C CYS A 650 -31.49 -0.26 -10.87
N ILE A 651 -31.18 0.43 -9.78
CA ILE A 651 -29.88 1.10 -9.60
C ILE A 651 -28.86 0.13 -8.98
N VAL A 652 -29.22 -0.59 -7.91
CA VAL A 652 -28.28 -1.41 -7.14
C VAL A 652 -27.86 -2.69 -7.89
N LEU A 653 -28.80 -3.34 -8.62
CA LEU A 653 -28.51 -4.62 -9.29
C LEU A 653 -27.39 -4.51 -10.36
N PRO A 654 -27.38 -3.48 -11.24
CA PRO A 654 -26.27 -3.27 -12.16
C PRO A 654 -24.93 -2.97 -11.46
N LEU A 655 -24.96 -2.32 -10.28
CA LEU A 655 -23.74 -2.06 -9.51
C LEU A 655 -23.11 -3.34 -8.96
N ILE A 656 -23.93 -4.26 -8.45
CA ILE A 656 -23.48 -5.59 -8.01
C ILE A 656 -22.82 -6.32 -9.19
N LEU A 657 -23.46 -6.29 -10.35
CA LEU A 657 -22.91 -6.88 -11.57
C LEU A 657 -21.56 -6.24 -11.94
N THR A 658 -21.47 -4.91 -11.89
CA THR A 658 -20.25 -4.17 -12.20
C THR A 658 -19.10 -4.54 -11.24
N SER A 659 -19.38 -4.69 -9.94
CA SER A 659 -18.37 -5.12 -8.95
C SER A 659 -17.88 -6.54 -9.25
N ILE A 660 -18.77 -7.47 -9.58
CA ILE A 660 -18.39 -8.84 -9.95
C ILE A 660 -17.53 -8.85 -11.22
N LEU A 661 -17.92 -8.08 -12.24
CA LEU A 661 -17.15 -7.95 -13.47
C LEU A 661 -15.80 -7.28 -13.24
N GLY A 662 -15.74 -6.26 -12.37
CA GLY A 662 -14.51 -5.56 -11.99
C GLY A 662 -13.51 -6.50 -11.31
N ASN A 663 -13.97 -7.28 -10.32
CA ASN A 663 -13.14 -8.27 -9.63
C ASN A 663 -12.67 -9.39 -10.59
N ALA A 664 -13.55 -9.84 -11.49
CA ALA A 664 -13.18 -10.83 -12.50
C ALA A 664 -12.14 -10.26 -13.48
N LEU A 665 -12.25 -8.98 -13.86
CA LEU A 665 -11.27 -8.29 -14.69
C LEU A 665 -9.93 -8.15 -13.96
N MET A 666 -9.92 -7.81 -12.67
CA MET A 666 -8.69 -7.78 -11.86
C MET A 666 -8.01 -9.15 -11.87
N ALA A 667 -8.77 -10.22 -11.62
CA ALA A 667 -8.25 -11.59 -11.69
C ALA A 667 -7.70 -11.94 -13.07
N PHE A 668 -8.38 -11.52 -14.15
CA PHE A 668 -7.94 -11.75 -15.53
C PHE A 668 -6.65 -11.00 -15.86
N LEU A 669 -6.49 -9.79 -15.33
CA LEU A 669 -5.28 -8.98 -15.53
C LEU A 669 -4.13 -9.37 -14.57
N GLY A 670 -4.32 -10.36 -13.69
CA GLY A 670 -3.31 -10.74 -12.71
C GLY A 670 -3.09 -9.68 -11.65
N ILE A 671 -4.11 -8.91 -11.28
CA ILE A 671 -4.03 -7.89 -10.22
C ILE A 671 -4.60 -8.49 -8.94
N GLY A 672 -3.77 -8.61 -7.90
CA GLY A 672 -4.20 -9.07 -6.58
C GLY A 672 -4.98 -8.00 -5.80
N MET A 673 -5.83 -8.45 -4.89
CA MET A 673 -6.52 -7.56 -3.96
C MET A 673 -5.58 -7.21 -2.80
N LYS A 674 -5.18 -5.94 -2.70
CA LYS A 674 -4.23 -5.43 -1.70
C LYS A 674 -4.63 -4.04 -1.22
N VAL A 675 -3.91 -3.49 -0.24
CA VAL A 675 -4.18 -2.15 0.33
C VAL A 675 -4.38 -1.09 -0.76
N ALA A 676 -3.53 -1.08 -1.78
CA ALA A 676 -3.60 -0.12 -2.89
C ALA A 676 -4.85 -0.27 -3.78
N THR A 677 -5.46 -1.46 -3.86
CA THR A 677 -6.62 -1.72 -4.71
C THR A 677 -7.97 -1.62 -3.98
N LEU A 678 -7.97 -1.58 -2.65
CA LEU A 678 -9.20 -1.46 -1.85
C LEU A 678 -10.06 -0.23 -2.18
N PRO A 679 -9.49 0.98 -2.42
CA PRO A 679 -10.29 2.14 -2.80
C PRO A 679 -11.08 1.94 -4.08
N VAL A 680 -10.63 1.06 -4.99
CA VAL A 680 -11.30 0.78 -6.26
C VAL A 680 -12.68 0.14 -6.04
N ILE A 681 -12.82 -0.70 -5.02
CA ILE A 681 -14.10 -1.35 -4.68
C ILE A 681 -15.12 -0.31 -4.21
N ALA A 682 -14.74 0.53 -3.24
CA ALA A 682 -15.59 1.59 -2.73
C ALA A 682 -15.95 2.61 -3.83
N LEU A 683 -14.96 2.97 -4.66
CA LEU A 683 -15.12 3.90 -5.77
C LEU A 683 -16.04 3.36 -6.86
N GLY A 684 -15.88 2.08 -7.22
CA GLY A 684 -16.67 1.44 -8.28
C GLY A 684 -18.17 1.45 -7.96
N VAL A 685 -18.53 1.24 -6.69
CA VAL A 685 -19.93 1.33 -6.24
C VAL A 685 -20.40 2.77 -6.15
N GLY A 686 -19.59 3.66 -5.56
CA GLY A 686 -19.93 5.09 -5.40
C GLY A 686 -20.17 5.79 -6.73
N ILE A 687 -19.16 5.85 -7.60
CA ILE A 687 -19.30 6.49 -8.93
C ILE A 687 -20.39 5.81 -9.78
N GLY A 688 -20.51 4.48 -9.64
CA GLY A 688 -21.56 3.75 -10.37
C GLY A 688 -22.96 4.17 -9.97
N VAL A 689 -23.22 4.40 -8.68
CA VAL A 689 -24.54 4.85 -8.20
C VAL A 689 -24.87 6.25 -8.66
N ASP A 690 -23.90 7.14 -8.79
CA ASP A 690 -24.09 8.49 -9.30
C ASP A 690 -24.78 8.50 -10.65
N TYR A 691 -24.25 7.73 -11.58
CA TYR A 691 -24.88 7.63 -12.92
C TYR A 691 -26.27 7.03 -12.85
N GLY A 692 -26.47 6.01 -12.02
CA GLY A 692 -27.78 5.40 -11.78
C GLY A 692 -28.81 6.42 -11.25
N ILE A 693 -28.43 7.24 -10.26
CA ILE A 693 -29.27 8.28 -9.66
C ILE A 693 -29.62 9.35 -10.71
N TYR A 694 -28.66 9.81 -11.50
CA TYR A 694 -28.91 10.85 -12.51
C TYR A 694 -29.79 10.33 -13.65
N ILE A 695 -29.53 9.13 -14.17
CA ILE A 695 -30.35 8.51 -15.24
C ILE A 695 -31.79 8.29 -14.75
N TYR A 696 -31.96 7.72 -13.56
CA TYR A 696 -33.29 7.47 -13.02
C TYR A 696 -34.03 8.78 -12.70
N SER A 697 -33.37 9.77 -12.12
CA SER A 697 -33.95 11.09 -11.87
C SER A 697 -34.43 11.77 -13.16
N ARG A 698 -33.68 11.61 -14.25
CA ARG A 698 -34.06 12.15 -15.56
C ARG A 698 -35.25 11.37 -16.14
N LEU A 699 -35.25 10.06 -16.07
CA LEU A 699 -36.37 9.19 -16.46
C LEU A 699 -37.64 9.59 -15.70
N GLU A 700 -37.56 9.71 -14.38
CA GLU A 700 -38.70 10.12 -13.54
C GLU A 700 -39.24 11.47 -13.97
N SER A 701 -38.38 12.46 -14.34
CA SER A 701 -38.81 13.76 -14.81
C SER A 701 -39.59 13.70 -16.14
N PHE A 702 -39.21 12.78 -17.04
CA PHE A 702 -39.95 12.57 -18.29
C PHE A 702 -41.30 11.86 -18.05
N LEU A 703 -41.31 10.82 -17.21
CA LEU A 703 -42.57 10.15 -16.86
C LEU A 703 -43.57 11.10 -16.20
N ARG A 704 -43.12 11.96 -15.28
CA ARG A 704 -43.96 12.98 -14.64
C ARG A 704 -44.44 14.06 -15.65
N ALA A 705 -43.68 14.31 -16.71
CA ALA A 705 -44.09 15.21 -17.79
C ALA A 705 -45.03 14.55 -18.80
N GLY A 706 -45.35 13.24 -18.66
CA GLY A 706 -46.19 12.50 -19.59
C GLY A 706 -45.55 12.26 -20.95
N LEU A 707 -44.21 12.31 -21.03
CA LEU A 707 -43.45 11.96 -22.23
C LEU A 707 -43.19 10.45 -22.24
N PRO A 708 -43.25 9.79 -23.41
CA PRO A 708 -43.05 8.36 -23.54
C PRO A 708 -41.63 7.95 -23.19
#